data_079fc3e1a56f8e28e13553aa295f38c3
#
_entry.id   079fc3e1a56f8e28e13553aa295f38c3
#
_cell.length_a   1.000
_cell.length_b   1.000
_cell.length_c   1.000
_cell.angle_alpha   90.00
_cell.angle_beta   90.00
_cell.angle_gamma   90.00
#
_symmetry.space_group_name_H-M   'P 1'
#
loop_
_entity.id
_entity.type
_entity.pdbx_description
1 polymer ?
#
loop_
_entity_poly.entity_id
_entity_poly.type
_entity_poly.pdbx_seq_one_letter_code
_entity_poly.pdbx_strand_id
1 'polypeptide(L)'
;MSTIRRGADLLPLPTQYTTAELLERYYTHLDGKIQVQVCEGFEVPIERLHQALRTRPFEHQGAITQWALRGGKRLVAAQFGLGKTTIGSEAMRQIHLRTGGKTLIIGELNVKYQFQQVDGSRLGMDIQYVRNDEEVAAATSPYLYTNYERVRDGAISPEALKQFVAVWLDEASVLADYGSKTFQIFCTLFQDTPYKFAASATPARNKYKELLHYAHWLGIADSGLCLTKYFKRNSQKANELTLKESMEQEFWLWVSSWALFVEKPSDLGFPDDGYVMPELDLQWVCIPTDHLAAQKETDGWGQYYLIANAAAGVTQAAKEKRRSMVDRLAKVKEIVDSYPDEHFILWHNLEDERRAINKMFPDCVDVYGSQDIEEKEERLMTFSRGEFRILSTKPSVAGRGCNFQHYCHNMIFCGIGYSFEEIIQALHRLYRFMQNHAVRVWFIFTEAEQDIVQAILRKWKQHTELVKNTTAIIRQYGLVNEAMKAELKRTMLNKRQEFRGQRFTSIHNDSCIELAAFADNSIDMFCSSIPFGTQYEYVPKEGSLNDAGYNEDNAAFWRQLDYMIPNLYRTLKPGRICAIHVKDRVVFGNVTGLGFPELEPFSDDCVFAFRKHGFRLLTRVTIANDVVRENNQTYRLTYSEMVKDGTKMGAGVSEYWLIFRKPQTDHTKAYADVPVTRSKDDYPLPWWQVDADGMQCSDGNRLLMPEELDGYVGLLAPEQLANMEINQIYRWWRAYRRKHRYGREMHKALGMELDKLGRLPKTFSLFAPAVPDHLTDTILSVHDYSRMHSLNGNQSQRRLENHICPLPIDLVKWAIDRYSNPGDLVCDMFAGIGTVPYVALDMGREAIGIELNETYWATGVKYCQEMELKRSAPTLFDMLEMEIAA
;
A
#
# COMPACT_ATOMS: atom_id res chain seq x y z
N MET A 1 -28.80 41.37 -28.65
CA MET A 1 -27.37 41.23 -28.99
C MET A 1 -26.59 41.18 -27.69
N SER A 2 -26.25 40.00 -27.26
CA SER A 2 -25.44 39.79 -26.05
C SER A 2 -23.97 40.05 -26.37
N THR A 3 -23.41 41.04 -25.73
CA THR A 3 -21.98 41.34 -25.77
C THR A 3 -21.17 40.15 -25.33
N ILE A 4 -20.51 39.51 -26.28
CA ILE A 4 -19.47 38.51 -25.99
C ILE A 4 -18.39 39.25 -25.19
N ARG A 5 -18.31 39.01 -23.90
CA ARG A 5 -17.18 39.47 -23.08
C ARG A 5 -15.91 38.88 -23.68
N ARG A 6 -15.00 39.75 -24.12
CA ARG A 6 -13.68 39.38 -24.60
C ARG A 6 -12.99 38.64 -23.46
N GLY A 7 -12.44 37.44 -23.73
CA GLY A 7 -11.89 36.48 -22.79
C GLY A 7 -10.63 36.90 -22.03
N ALA A 8 -10.42 38.22 -21.80
CA ALA A 8 -9.30 38.69 -20.97
C ALA A 8 -9.55 38.58 -19.46
N ASP A 9 -10.83 38.45 -19.05
CA ASP A 9 -11.18 38.54 -17.62
C ASP A 9 -11.40 37.17 -16.88
N LEU A 10 -11.06 36.05 -17.52
CA LEU A 10 -11.41 34.72 -16.99
C LEU A 10 -10.22 33.86 -16.56
N LEU A 11 -9.04 34.46 -16.34
CA LEU A 11 -7.87 33.66 -16.02
C LEU A 11 -7.21 34.14 -14.75
N PRO A 12 -7.00 33.22 -13.77
CA PRO A 12 -6.09 33.50 -12.68
C PRO A 12 -4.72 33.85 -13.30
N LEU A 13 -4.14 34.95 -12.87
CA LEU A 13 -2.77 35.34 -13.18
C LEU A 13 -1.82 34.19 -12.74
N PRO A 14 -0.72 33.93 -13.43
CA PRO A 14 0.31 33.03 -12.99
C PRO A 14 0.69 33.39 -11.55
N THR A 15 0.95 32.39 -10.75
CA THR A 15 1.19 32.47 -9.30
C THR A 15 1.88 33.76 -8.87
N GLN A 16 1.29 34.44 -7.90
CA GLN A 16 1.82 35.66 -7.26
C GLN A 16 3.12 35.43 -6.46
N TYR A 17 3.66 34.22 -6.45
CA TYR A 17 4.82 33.83 -5.65
C TYR A 17 6.10 33.86 -6.47
N THR A 18 7.16 34.39 -5.87
CA THR A 18 8.52 34.26 -6.40
C THR A 18 8.99 32.79 -6.34
N THR A 19 10.01 32.44 -7.12
CA THR A 19 10.59 31.10 -7.11
C THR A 19 11.09 30.70 -5.72
N ALA A 20 11.64 31.65 -4.95
CA ALA A 20 12.11 31.41 -3.59
C ALA A 20 10.95 31.10 -2.63
N GLU A 21 9.86 31.87 -2.70
CA GLU A 21 8.65 31.61 -1.92
C GLU A 21 7.98 30.28 -2.25
N LEU A 22 7.98 29.89 -3.54
CA LEU A 22 7.49 28.58 -3.96
C LEU A 22 8.31 27.44 -3.38
N LEU A 23 9.65 27.57 -3.35
CA LEU A 23 10.52 26.58 -2.75
C LEU A 23 10.34 26.48 -1.23
N GLU A 24 10.24 27.58 -0.50
CA GLU A 24 10.00 27.59 0.93
C GLU A 24 8.66 26.89 1.28
N ARG A 25 7.62 27.20 0.50
CA ARG A 25 6.31 26.54 0.63
C ARG A 25 6.37 25.06 0.27
N TYR A 26 7.16 24.70 -0.72
CA TYR A 26 7.37 23.30 -1.08
C TYR A 26 8.05 22.52 0.05
N TYR A 27 9.10 23.06 0.64
CA TYR A 27 9.74 22.44 1.81
C TYR A 27 8.77 22.32 3.00
N THR A 28 7.95 23.34 3.24
CA THR A 28 6.88 23.29 4.25
C THR A 28 5.86 22.19 3.95
N HIS A 29 5.49 22.03 2.67
CA HIS A 29 4.60 20.95 2.22
C HIS A 29 5.23 19.56 2.45
N LEU A 30 6.51 19.38 2.11
CA LEU A 30 7.23 18.13 2.37
C LEU A 30 7.29 17.80 3.88
N ASP A 31 7.54 18.81 4.71
CA ASP A 31 7.51 18.67 6.17
C ASP A 31 6.12 18.21 6.66
N GLY A 32 5.07 18.70 6.05
CA GLY A 32 3.69 18.29 6.35
C GLY A 32 3.34 16.85 5.94
N LYS A 33 4.07 16.27 4.99
CA LYS A 33 3.90 14.85 4.61
C LYS A 33 4.38 13.88 5.69
N ILE A 34 5.23 14.32 6.61
CA ILE A 34 5.70 13.49 7.73
C ILE A 34 4.58 13.39 8.75
N GLN A 35 3.81 12.31 8.68
CA GLN A 35 2.68 12.07 9.57
C GLN A 35 3.16 11.50 10.91
N VAL A 36 3.51 12.37 11.83
CA VAL A 36 3.71 12.01 13.24
C VAL A 36 2.50 12.46 14.02
N GLN A 37 1.98 11.58 14.89
CA GLN A 37 0.80 11.88 15.70
C GLN A 37 0.98 13.17 16.50
N VAL A 38 0.02 14.09 16.36
CA VAL A 38 -0.04 15.31 17.17
C VAL A 38 -0.49 14.95 18.59
N CYS A 39 0.12 15.57 19.60
CA CYS A 39 -0.31 15.41 20.97
C CYS A 39 -1.66 16.10 21.19
N GLU A 40 -2.68 15.33 21.55
CA GLU A 40 -4.03 15.83 21.84
C GLU A 40 -4.38 15.75 23.34
N GLY A 41 -3.49 15.14 24.14
CA GLY A 41 -3.67 14.94 25.57
C GLY A 41 -3.06 16.06 26.42
N PHE A 42 -2.58 15.70 27.60
CA PHE A 42 -1.98 16.63 28.56
C PHE A 42 -0.80 15.98 29.29
N GLU A 43 0.12 16.83 29.75
CA GLU A 43 1.24 16.37 30.55
C GLU A 43 0.86 16.23 32.02
N VAL A 44 1.37 15.18 32.63
CA VAL A 44 1.25 14.89 34.05
C VAL A 44 2.67 14.69 34.60
N PRO A 45 3.11 15.53 35.58
CA PRO A 45 4.36 15.29 36.27
C PRO A 45 4.36 13.95 36.98
N ILE A 46 5.52 13.25 36.98
CA ILE A 46 5.62 11.90 37.56
C ILE A 46 5.19 11.87 39.03
N GLU A 47 5.41 12.96 39.77
CA GLU A 47 5.07 13.12 41.17
C GLU A 47 3.56 13.10 41.45
N ARG A 48 2.74 13.40 40.43
CA ARG A 48 1.26 13.38 40.53
C ARG A 48 0.67 12.00 40.25
N LEU A 49 1.43 11.11 39.66
CA LEU A 49 1.01 9.73 39.49
C LEU A 49 1.00 9.02 40.85
N HIS A 50 0.16 8.03 40.99
CA HIS A 50 0.09 7.23 42.20
C HIS A 50 1.46 6.61 42.57
N GLN A 51 1.80 6.55 43.86
CA GLN A 51 3.08 6.05 44.34
C GLN A 51 3.40 4.64 43.82
N ALA A 52 2.38 3.80 43.66
CA ALA A 52 2.53 2.45 43.18
C ALA A 52 3.17 2.30 41.76
N LEU A 53 3.07 3.39 40.94
CA LEU A 53 3.67 3.43 39.58
C LEU A 53 5.02 4.16 39.54
N ARG A 54 5.49 4.66 40.68
CA ARG A 54 6.74 5.43 40.82
C ARG A 54 7.82 4.67 41.59
N THR A 55 7.46 3.52 42.15
CA THR A 55 8.31 2.72 43.03
C THR A 55 8.78 1.47 42.29
N ARG A 56 10.04 1.10 42.43
CA ARG A 56 10.58 -0.13 41.91
C ARG A 56 9.73 -1.35 42.33
N PRO A 57 9.52 -2.29 41.42
CA PRO A 57 10.01 -2.37 40.02
C PRO A 57 9.03 -1.81 38.96
N PHE A 58 8.11 -0.91 39.33
CA PHE A 58 6.97 -0.50 38.50
C PHE A 58 7.13 0.88 37.84
N GLU A 59 8.33 1.49 37.88
CA GLU A 59 8.60 2.83 37.33
C GLU A 59 8.25 2.96 35.83
N HIS A 60 8.45 1.90 35.05
CA HIS A 60 8.06 1.83 33.65
C HIS A 60 6.55 2.04 33.43
N GLN A 61 5.70 1.61 34.39
CA GLN A 61 4.25 1.82 34.31
C GLN A 61 3.91 3.30 34.40
N GLY A 62 4.63 4.05 35.24
CA GLY A 62 4.51 5.50 35.33
C GLY A 62 4.88 6.21 34.03
N ALA A 63 6.00 5.83 33.42
CA ALA A 63 6.44 6.40 32.15
C ALA A 63 5.45 6.10 31.00
N ILE A 64 4.92 4.87 30.93
CA ILE A 64 3.90 4.49 29.96
C ILE A 64 2.62 5.30 30.17
N THR A 65 2.19 5.49 31.43
CA THR A 65 1.00 6.28 31.77
C THR A 65 1.17 7.74 31.33
N GLN A 66 2.33 8.36 31.60
CA GLN A 66 2.62 9.72 31.14
C GLN A 66 2.59 9.84 29.62
N TRP A 67 3.21 8.88 28.92
CA TRP A 67 3.22 8.86 27.47
C TRP A 67 1.79 8.71 26.89
N ALA A 68 0.96 7.86 27.49
CA ALA A 68 -0.42 7.68 27.08
C ALA A 68 -1.23 8.97 27.29
N LEU A 69 -1.14 9.59 28.45
CA LEU A 69 -1.85 10.82 28.79
C LEU A 69 -1.42 12.00 27.91
N ARG A 70 -0.13 12.14 27.60
CA ARG A 70 0.38 13.17 26.68
C ARG A 70 -0.24 13.03 25.29
N GLY A 71 -0.45 11.81 24.82
CA GLY A 71 -1.02 11.57 23.50
C GLY A 71 -2.54 11.64 23.46
N GLY A 72 -3.24 11.37 24.55
CA GLY A 72 -4.71 11.38 24.61
C GLY A 72 -5.41 10.26 23.84
N LYS A 73 -4.81 9.80 22.74
CA LYS A 73 -5.28 8.70 21.89
C LYS A 73 -4.11 7.78 21.55
N ARG A 74 -4.02 6.61 22.24
CA ARG A 74 -2.84 5.74 22.20
C ARG A 74 -3.19 4.24 22.23
N LEU A 75 -2.34 3.46 21.58
CA LEU A 75 -2.29 2.01 21.74
C LEU A 75 -1.12 1.63 22.68
N VAL A 76 -1.42 0.98 23.80
CA VAL A 76 -0.43 0.44 24.74
C VAL A 76 -0.25 -1.05 24.46
N ALA A 77 0.73 -1.39 23.63
CA ALA A 77 1.08 -2.78 23.31
C ALA A 77 2.19 -3.29 24.26
N ALA A 78 1.90 -3.27 25.56
CA ALA A 78 2.80 -3.80 26.56
C ALA A 78 2.63 -5.31 26.73
N GLN A 79 3.75 -6.03 26.86
CA GLN A 79 3.76 -7.49 27.01
C GLN A 79 3.01 -7.91 28.30
N PHE A 80 2.69 -9.20 28.39
CA PHE A 80 2.02 -9.76 29.56
C PHE A 80 2.86 -9.55 30.83
N GLY A 81 2.22 -9.18 31.94
CA GLY A 81 2.88 -8.92 33.20
C GLY A 81 3.39 -7.49 33.42
N LEU A 82 3.41 -6.62 32.38
CA LEU A 82 3.88 -5.23 32.50
C LEU A 82 2.87 -4.26 33.12
N GLY A 83 1.71 -4.72 33.57
CA GLY A 83 0.75 -3.94 34.35
C GLY A 83 -0.19 -3.07 33.53
N LYS A 84 -0.64 -3.51 32.35
CA LYS A 84 -1.62 -2.80 31.50
C LYS A 84 -2.85 -2.32 32.28
N THR A 85 -3.39 -3.17 33.17
CA THR A 85 -4.56 -2.84 34.01
C THR A 85 -4.28 -1.70 34.98
N THR A 86 -3.12 -1.68 35.62
CA THR A 86 -2.68 -0.61 36.53
C THR A 86 -2.44 0.70 35.75
N ILE A 87 -1.78 0.61 34.56
CA ILE A 87 -1.54 1.74 33.66
C ILE A 87 -2.88 2.34 33.24
N GLY A 88 -3.84 1.51 32.82
CA GLY A 88 -5.17 1.96 32.40
C GLY A 88 -5.97 2.60 33.53
N SER A 89 -5.98 1.97 34.69
CA SER A 89 -6.66 2.53 35.88
C SER A 89 -6.09 3.89 36.28
N GLU A 90 -4.76 4.03 36.33
CA GLU A 90 -4.13 5.32 36.65
C GLU A 90 -4.38 6.37 35.57
N ALA A 91 -4.35 5.99 34.28
CA ALA A 91 -4.70 6.92 33.21
C ALA A 91 -6.13 7.45 33.36
N MET A 92 -7.10 6.56 33.64
CA MET A 92 -8.51 6.98 33.88
C MET A 92 -8.63 7.86 35.10
N ARG A 93 -7.89 7.57 36.19
CA ARG A 93 -7.84 8.39 37.40
C ARG A 93 -7.31 9.80 37.09
N GLN A 94 -6.22 9.92 36.36
CA GLN A 94 -5.63 11.24 36.04
C GLN A 94 -6.54 12.07 35.12
N ILE A 95 -7.24 11.43 34.17
CA ILE A 95 -8.20 12.12 33.31
C ILE A 95 -9.39 12.64 34.12
N HIS A 96 -9.94 11.82 35.03
CA HIS A 96 -10.99 12.30 35.94
C HIS A 96 -10.51 13.48 36.79
N LEU A 97 -9.33 13.40 37.41
CA LEU A 97 -8.76 14.48 38.20
C LEU A 97 -8.55 15.77 37.38
N ARG A 98 -8.31 15.67 36.10
CA ARG A 98 -8.10 16.80 35.18
C ARG A 98 -9.42 17.42 34.69
N THR A 99 -10.40 16.58 34.36
CA THR A 99 -11.62 16.97 33.65
C THR A 99 -12.87 17.02 34.52
N GLY A 100 -12.88 16.33 35.67
CA GLY A 100 -14.06 16.08 36.47
C GLY A 100 -15.07 15.10 35.87
N GLY A 101 -14.80 14.60 34.62
CA GLY A 101 -15.70 13.73 33.87
C GLY A 101 -15.65 12.27 34.31
N LYS A 102 -16.70 11.48 33.96
CA LYS A 102 -16.72 10.05 34.16
C LYS A 102 -15.82 9.33 33.13
N THR A 103 -15.20 8.23 33.52
CA THR A 103 -14.35 7.40 32.67
C THR A 103 -14.85 5.97 32.62
N LEU A 104 -14.64 5.29 31.47
CA LEU A 104 -15.12 3.94 31.22
C LEU A 104 -13.97 3.00 30.88
N ILE A 105 -13.89 1.89 31.59
CA ILE A 105 -13.01 0.77 31.25
C ILE A 105 -13.87 -0.32 30.65
N ILE A 106 -13.48 -0.81 29.47
CA ILE A 106 -14.14 -1.93 28.78
C ILE A 106 -13.15 -3.08 28.64
N GLY A 107 -13.49 -4.21 29.19
CA GLY A 107 -12.63 -5.38 29.16
C GLY A 107 -13.42 -6.68 29.17
N GLU A 108 -12.74 -7.80 29.34
CA GLU A 108 -13.37 -9.09 29.50
C GLU A 108 -13.93 -9.29 30.90
N LEU A 109 -15.05 -10.00 31.00
CA LEU A 109 -15.72 -10.21 32.30
C LEU A 109 -14.80 -10.84 33.36
N ASN A 110 -13.91 -11.73 32.94
CA ASN A 110 -12.98 -12.44 33.83
C ASN A 110 -11.91 -11.52 34.44
N VAL A 111 -11.69 -10.34 33.90
CA VAL A 111 -10.67 -9.38 34.37
C VAL A 111 -11.28 -8.35 35.35
N LYS A 112 -12.60 -8.33 35.48
CA LYS A 112 -13.35 -7.41 36.34
C LYS A 112 -12.75 -7.35 37.78
N TYR A 113 -12.51 -8.52 38.39
CA TYR A 113 -11.95 -8.62 39.74
C TYR A 113 -10.57 -7.94 39.84
N GLN A 114 -9.72 -8.11 38.82
CA GLN A 114 -8.40 -7.47 38.79
C GLN A 114 -8.53 -5.94 38.86
N PHE A 115 -9.42 -5.35 38.05
CA PHE A 115 -9.65 -3.90 38.08
C PHE A 115 -10.27 -3.42 39.39
N GLN A 116 -11.28 -4.11 39.91
CA GLN A 116 -12.00 -3.66 41.09
C GLN A 116 -11.22 -3.89 42.39
N GLN A 117 -10.76 -5.09 42.64
CA GLN A 117 -10.21 -5.50 43.96
C GLN A 117 -8.69 -5.36 44.05
N VAL A 118 -7.96 -5.52 42.92
CA VAL A 118 -6.51 -5.45 42.96
C VAL A 118 -6.02 -4.05 42.59
N ASP A 119 -6.26 -3.60 41.38
CA ASP A 119 -5.74 -2.31 40.91
C ASP A 119 -6.55 -1.13 41.45
N GLY A 120 -7.89 -1.25 41.56
CA GLY A 120 -8.75 -0.24 42.13
C GLY A 120 -8.40 0.02 43.61
N SER A 121 -8.31 -1.04 44.41
CA SER A 121 -7.94 -0.90 45.83
C SER A 121 -6.52 -0.34 46.00
N ARG A 122 -5.56 -0.79 45.15
CA ARG A 122 -4.17 -0.32 45.19
C ARG A 122 -4.06 1.18 44.85
N LEU A 123 -4.91 1.70 43.94
CA LEU A 123 -4.90 3.09 43.49
C LEU A 123 -5.91 3.97 44.23
N GLY A 124 -6.65 3.43 45.22
CA GLY A 124 -7.70 4.15 45.95
C GLY A 124 -8.88 4.53 45.06
N MET A 125 -9.22 3.72 44.06
CA MET A 125 -10.32 3.93 43.13
C MET A 125 -11.46 2.95 43.44
N ASP A 126 -12.68 3.48 43.54
CA ASP A 126 -13.90 2.65 43.56
C ASP A 126 -14.35 2.43 42.11
N ILE A 127 -13.95 1.30 41.48
CA ILE A 127 -14.32 0.95 40.10
C ILE A 127 -15.61 0.14 40.13
N GLN A 128 -16.75 0.77 39.71
CA GLN A 128 -18.05 0.13 39.72
C GLN A 128 -18.35 -0.59 38.42
N TYR A 129 -18.76 -1.87 38.48
CA TYR A 129 -19.22 -2.63 37.32
C TYR A 129 -20.65 -2.25 36.95
N VAL A 130 -20.90 -1.95 35.67
CA VAL A 130 -22.20 -1.57 35.15
C VAL A 130 -22.61 -2.44 33.96
N ARG A 131 -23.89 -2.81 33.86
CA ARG A 131 -24.44 -3.77 32.91
C ARG A 131 -25.43 -3.15 31.92
N ASN A 132 -26.02 -2.02 32.28
CA ASN A 132 -27.07 -1.34 31.49
C ASN A 132 -27.12 0.16 31.85
N ASP A 133 -27.99 0.90 31.18
CA ASP A 133 -28.16 2.36 31.36
C ASP A 133 -28.58 2.75 32.74
N GLU A 134 -29.44 1.94 33.41
CA GLU A 134 -29.92 2.22 34.78
C GLU A 134 -28.77 2.17 35.76
N GLU A 135 -27.91 1.19 35.67
CA GLU A 135 -26.71 1.05 36.51
C GLU A 135 -25.67 2.16 36.22
N VAL A 136 -25.50 2.57 34.95
CA VAL A 136 -24.66 3.71 34.57
C VAL A 136 -25.18 5.01 35.17
N ALA A 137 -26.50 5.21 35.16
CA ALA A 137 -27.13 6.40 35.76
C ALA A 137 -27.05 6.41 37.28
N ALA A 138 -27.23 5.25 37.93
CA ALA A 138 -27.19 5.08 39.37
C ALA A 138 -25.78 5.08 39.97
N ALA A 139 -24.74 4.94 39.13
CA ALA A 139 -23.37 4.84 39.59
C ALA A 139 -22.88 6.13 40.27
N THR A 140 -22.39 6.00 41.48
CA THR A 140 -21.85 7.10 42.29
C THR A 140 -20.36 7.36 42.02
N SER A 141 -19.62 6.31 41.56
CA SER A 141 -18.22 6.43 41.19
C SER A 141 -18.05 7.08 39.81
N PRO A 142 -17.01 7.91 39.62
CA PRO A 142 -16.63 8.38 38.29
C PRO A 142 -15.90 7.33 37.45
N TYR A 143 -15.52 6.18 38.03
CA TYR A 143 -14.76 5.11 37.38
C TYR A 143 -15.66 3.89 37.14
N LEU A 144 -16.05 3.66 35.88
CA LEU A 144 -16.95 2.57 35.58
C LEU A 144 -16.23 1.48 34.76
N TYR A 145 -16.66 0.23 34.97
CA TYR A 145 -16.20 -0.92 34.23
C TYR A 145 -17.38 -1.62 33.58
N THR A 146 -17.19 -2.09 32.33
CA THR A 146 -18.17 -2.97 31.65
C THR A 146 -17.45 -3.93 30.70
N ASN A 147 -18.20 -4.89 30.14
CA ASN A 147 -17.63 -5.83 29.16
C ASN A 147 -18.07 -5.51 27.73
N TYR A 148 -17.30 -6.01 26.74
CA TYR A 148 -17.46 -5.73 25.31
C TYR A 148 -18.88 -6.05 24.81
N GLU A 149 -19.45 -7.17 25.26
CA GLU A 149 -20.78 -7.63 24.80
C GLU A 149 -21.87 -6.64 25.21
N ARG A 150 -21.81 -6.05 26.41
CA ARG A 150 -22.81 -5.09 26.88
C ARG A 150 -22.87 -3.83 26.01
N VAL A 151 -21.71 -3.38 25.56
CA VAL A 151 -21.60 -2.23 24.66
C VAL A 151 -22.00 -2.61 23.22
N ARG A 152 -21.46 -3.74 22.70
CA ARG A 152 -21.74 -4.21 21.35
C ARG A 152 -23.21 -4.50 21.11
N ASP A 153 -23.88 -5.13 22.08
CA ASP A 153 -25.24 -5.60 21.93
C ASP A 153 -26.28 -4.56 22.40
N GLY A 154 -25.82 -3.33 22.77
CA GLY A 154 -26.67 -2.18 23.08
C GLY A 154 -27.32 -2.20 24.47
N ALA A 155 -26.82 -3.02 25.41
CA ALA A 155 -27.27 -3.00 26.80
C ALA A 155 -26.91 -1.66 27.49
N ILE A 156 -25.83 -1.02 27.03
CA ILE A 156 -25.50 0.36 27.35
C ILE A 156 -25.68 1.16 26.06
N SER A 157 -26.60 2.10 26.08
CA SER A 157 -27.00 2.89 24.90
C SER A 157 -25.95 3.88 24.44
N PRO A 158 -25.97 4.31 23.16
CA PRO A 158 -25.10 5.37 22.67
C PRO A 158 -25.21 6.68 23.48
N GLU A 159 -26.40 6.97 23.96
CA GLU A 159 -26.70 8.14 24.78
C GLU A 159 -26.00 8.07 26.15
N ALA A 160 -26.03 6.90 26.79
CA ALA A 160 -25.32 6.67 28.05
C ALA A 160 -23.81 6.73 27.88
N LEU A 161 -23.28 6.29 26.70
CA LEU A 161 -21.85 6.33 26.42
C LEU A 161 -21.31 7.75 26.19
N LYS A 162 -22.11 8.69 25.72
CA LYS A 162 -21.68 10.10 25.49
C LYS A 162 -21.25 10.86 26.75
N GLN A 163 -21.63 10.40 27.96
CA GLN A 163 -21.22 11.03 29.20
C GLN A 163 -19.75 10.77 29.57
N PHE A 164 -19.09 9.79 28.94
CA PHE A 164 -17.72 9.43 29.25
C PHE A 164 -16.73 10.31 28.48
N VAL A 165 -15.83 10.96 29.21
CA VAL A 165 -14.75 11.76 28.60
C VAL A 165 -13.57 10.89 28.15
N ALA A 166 -13.46 9.68 28.69
CA ALA A 166 -12.39 8.75 28.35
C ALA A 166 -12.87 7.30 28.31
N VAL A 167 -12.28 6.52 27.41
CA VAL A 167 -12.45 5.08 27.33
C VAL A 167 -11.10 4.38 27.28
N TRP A 168 -10.97 3.31 28.06
CA TRP A 168 -9.87 2.36 28.04
C TRP A 168 -10.37 0.99 27.62
N LEU A 169 -9.86 0.48 26.49
CA LEU A 169 -10.16 -0.89 26.07
C LEU A 169 -9.04 -1.83 26.53
N ASP A 170 -9.35 -2.72 27.47
CA ASP A 170 -8.42 -3.74 27.93
C ASP A 170 -8.56 -5.00 27.08
N GLU A 171 -7.43 -5.58 26.68
CA GLU A 171 -7.33 -6.68 25.70
C GLU A 171 -8.08 -6.33 24.39
N ALA A 172 -7.73 -5.17 23.82
CA ALA A 172 -8.40 -4.59 22.65
C ALA A 172 -8.18 -5.37 21.33
N SER A 173 -7.64 -6.58 21.39
CA SER A 173 -7.46 -7.48 20.24
C SER A 173 -8.75 -7.75 19.45
N VAL A 174 -9.91 -7.51 20.05
CA VAL A 174 -11.22 -7.56 19.38
C VAL A 174 -11.37 -6.56 18.22
N LEU A 175 -10.55 -5.48 18.18
CA LEU A 175 -10.52 -4.49 17.11
C LEU A 175 -9.67 -4.92 15.91
N ALA A 176 -8.93 -6.01 15.99
CA ALA A 176 -8.03 -6.43 14.91
C ALA A 176 -8.74 -6.89 13.63
N ASP A 177 -10.03 -7.22 13.70
CA ASP A 177 -10.84 -7.60 12.53
C ASP A 177 -11.77 -6.46 12.09
N TYR A 178 -11.46 -5.84 10.95
CA TYR A 178 -12.23 -4.75 10.35
C TYR A 178 -13.70 -5.14 10.06
N GLY A 179 -13.93 -6.38 9.62
CA GLY A 179 -15.27 -6.90 9.29
C GLY A 179 -16.11 -7.27 10.51
N SER A 180 -15.55 -7.26 11.71
CA SER A 180 -16.28 -7.67 12.91
C SER A 180 -17.34 -6.64 13.31
N LYS A 181 -18.49 -7.16 13.77
CA LYS A 181 -19.59 -6.33 14.32
C LYS A 181 -19.09 -5.42 15.45
N THR A 182 -18.18 -5.93 16.30
CA THR A 182 -17.60 -5.17 17.41
C THR A 182 -16.82 -3.97 16.90
N PHE A 183 -15.93 -4.14 15.92
CA PHE A 183 -15.14 -3.04 15.35
C PHE A 183 -16.02 -1.92 14.79
N GLN A 184 -16.98 -2.28 13.93
CA GLN A 184 -17.86 -1.31 13.26
C GLN A 184 -18.69 -0.50 14.27
N ILE A 185 -19.26 -1.16 15.28
CA ILE A 185 -20.06 -0.50 16.32
C ILE A 185 -19.15 0.40 17.18
N PHE A 186 -17.98 -0.05 17.61
CA PHE A 186 -17.09 0.71 18.47
C PHE A 186 -16.51 1.95 17.77
N CYS A 187 -16.25 1.89 16.46
CA CYS A 187 -15.86 3.07 15.70
C CYS A 187 -16.92 4.16 15.74
N THR A 188 -18.20 3.78 15.60
CA THR A 188 -19.32 4.74 15.63
C THR A 188 -19.59 5.27 17.03
N LEU A 189 -19.64 4.39 18.05
CA LEU A 189 -20.01 4.77 19.41
C LEU A 189 -19.00 5.70 20.10
N PHE A 190 -17.71 5.55 19.81
CA PHE A 190 -16.62 6.29 20.44
C PHE A 190 -15.97 7.33 19.53
N GLN A 191 -16.60 7.69 18.42
CA GLN A 191 -16.03 8.67 17.47
C GLN A 191 -15.66 9.99 18.15
N ASP A 192 -16.55 10.53 18.96
CA ASP A 192 -16.42 11.84 19.59
C ASP A 192 -15.79 11.80 21.01
N THR A 193 -15.37 10.63 21.49
CA THR A 193 -14.75 10.50 22.81
C THR A 193 -13.37 11.16 22.83
N PRO A 194 -13.11 12.15 23.69
CA PRO A 194 -11.86 12.91 23.69
C PRO A 194 -10.62 12.05 23.94
N TYR A 195 -10.65 11.19 24.96
CA TYR A 195 -9.52 10.35 25.34
C TYR A 195 -9.81 8.89 25.05
N LYS A 196 -9.04 8.28 24.14
CA LYS A 196 -9.23 6.90 23.72
C LYS A 196 -7.94 6.10 23.85
N PHE A 197 -8.02 4.97 24.56
CA PHE A 197 -6.88 4.08 24.75
C PHE A 197 -7.26 2.64 24.45
N ALA A 198 -6.37 1.97 23.75
CA ALA A 198 -6.44 0.53 23.54
C ALA A 198 -5.22 -0.11 24.19
N ALA A 199 -5.42 -1.23 24.89
CA ALA A 199 -4.33 -2.01 25.45
C ALA A 199 -4.40 -3.45 24.96
N SER A 200 -3.31 -4.02 24.47
CA SER A 200 -3.21 -5.42 24.09
C SER A 200 -1.75 -5.87 24.09
N ALA A 201 -1.48 -7.12 24.47
CA ALA A 201 -0.16 -7.70 24.28
C ALA A 201 0.07 -8.20 22.83
N THR A 202 -1.00 -8.43 22.09
CA THR A 202 -0.97 -9.01 20.72
C THR A 202 -1.83 -8.19 19.76
N PRO A 203 -1.50 -6.90 19.48
CA PRO A 203 -2.36 -6.05 18.65
C PRO A 203 -2.41 -6.48 17.18
N ALA A 204 -1.36 -7.13 16.66
CA ALA A 204 -1.34 -7.70 15.31
C ALA A 204 -1.25 -9.25 15.42
N ARG A 205 -2.39 -9.92 15.23
CA ARG A 205 -2.50 -11.37 15.39
C ARG A 205 -2.00 -12.15 14.18
N ASN A 206 -2.26 -11.63 13.00
CA ASN A 206 -2.02 -12.34 11.74
C ASN A 206 -1.24 -11.51 10.73
N LYS A 207 -1.45 -10.19 10.66
CA LYS A 207 -0.86 -9.31 9.65
C LYS A 207 -0.67 -7.90 10.20
N TYR A 208 0.40 -7.22 9.80
CA TYR A 208 0.68 -5.82 10.20
C TYR A 208 -0.44 -4.84 9.86
N LYS A 209 -1.23 -5.12 8.81
CA LYS A 209 -2.40 -4.29 8.47
C LYS A 209 -3.43 -4.17 9.60
N GLU A 210 -3.46 -5.11 10.55
CA GLU A 210 -4.38 -5.07 11.70
C GLU A 210 -4.10 -3.86 12.61
N LEU A 211 -2.88 -3.33 12.62
CA LEU A 211 -2.54 -2.10 13.32
C LEU A 211 -3.31 -0.88 12.80
N LEU A 212 -3.64 -0.87 11.50
CA LEU A 212 -4.41 0.22 10.89
C LEU A 212 -5.83 0.32 11.46
N HIS A 213 -6.40 -0.77 11.93
CA HIS A 213 -7.72 -0.79 12.54
C HIS A 213 -7.71 -0.04 13.88
N TYR A 214 -6.64 -0.20 14.66
CA TYR A 214 -6.48 0.59 15.90
C TYR A 214 -6.28 2.07 15.61
N ALA A 215 -5.47 2.41 14.59
CA ALA A 215 -5.29 3.81 14.18
C ALA A 215 -6.63 4.45 13.78
N HIS A 216 -7.47 3.72 13.05
CA HIS A 216 -8.81 4.17 12.65
C HIS A 216 -9.72 4.36 13.86
N TRP A 217 -9.82 3.37 14.76
CA TRP A 217 -10.64 3.49 15.97
C TRP A 217 -10.17 4.65 16.87
N LEU A 218 -8.87 4.83 17.03
CA LEU A 218 -8.28 5.94 17.78
C LEU A 218 -8.56 7.31 17.12
N GLY A 219 -8.94 7.33 15.83
CA GLY A 219 -9.13 8.56 15.05
C GLY A 219 -7.82 9.21 14.63
N ILE A 220 -6.75 8.42 14.47
CA ILE A 220 -5.42 8.87 14.08
C ILE A 220 -5.31 8.97 12.56
N ALA A 221 -5.80 7.94 11.85
CA ALA A 221 -5.80 7.89 10.40
C ALA A 221 -6.90 6.94 9.89
N ASP A 222 -7.38 7.20 8.68
CA ASP A 222 -8.30 6.28 8.00
C ASP A 222 -7.56 5.01 7.57
N SER A 223 -8.15 3.84 7.88
CA SER A 223 -7.53 2.54 7.58
C SER A 223 -7.40 2.27 6.08
N GLY A 224 -8.32 2.76 5.25
CA GLY A 224 -8.30 2.59 3.79
C GLY A 224 -7.17 3.38 3.14
N LEU A 225 -7.00 4.63 3.55
CA LEU A 225 -5.90 5.49 3.10
C LEU A 225 -4.55 4.91 3.51
N CYS A 226 -4.40 4.50 4.77
CA CYS A 226 -3.16 3.88 5.25
C CYS A 226 -2.86 2.54 4.56
N LEU A 227 -3.89 1.76 4.24
CA LEU A 227 -3.74 0.52 3.48
C LEU A 227 -3.16 0.78 2.08
N THR A 228 -3.65 1.80 1.40
CA THR A 228 -3.16 2.20 0.08
C THR A 228 -1.73 2.74 0.17
N LYS A 229 -1.43 3.52 1.20
CA LYS A 229 -0.11 4.10 1.42
C LYS A 229 0.96 3.05 1.73
N TYR A 230 0.74 2.21 2.74
CA TYR A 230 1.78 1.34 3.30
C TYR A 230 1.80 -0.09 2.73
N PHE A 231 0.72 -0.55 2.08
CA PHE A 231 0.62 -1.96 1.67
C PHE A 231 0.44 -2.13 0.17
N LYS A 232 1.06 -3.16 -0.39
CA LYS A 232 0.85 -3.62 -1.76
C LYS A 232 -0.02 -4.87 -1.78
N ARG A 233 -0.89 -4.98 -2.81
CA ARG A 233 -1.68 -6.19 -3.05
C ARG A 233 -0.87 -7.20 -3.84
N ASN A 234 -0.99 -8.47 -3.46
CA ASN A 234 -0.46 -9.55 -4.28
C ASN A 234 -1.31 -9.67 -5.55
N SER A 235 -0.68 -9.57 -6.72
CA SER A 235 -1.37 -9.66 -8.02
C SER A 235 -2.00 -11.04 -8.28
N GLN A 236 -1.52 -12.08 -7.61
CA GLN A 236 -2.02 -13.46 -7.77
C GLN A 236 -3.05 -13.84 -6.70
N LYS A 237 -3.05 -13.17 -5.54
CA LYS A 237 -3.96 -13.45 -4.43
C LYS A 237 -4.50 -12.14 -3.85
N ALA A 238 -5.68 -11.76 -4.26
CA ALA A 238 -6.31 -10.46 -3.94
C ALA A 238 -6.41 -10.12 -2.43
N ASN A 239 -6.36 -11.13 -1.56
CA ASN A 239 -6.45 -10.96 -0.10
C ASN A 239 -5.09 -10.92 0.62
N GLU A 240 -3.98 -11.11 -0.09
CA GLU A 240 -2.65 -10.99 0.47
C GLU A 240 -2.14 -9.55 0.30
N LEU A 241 -2.04 -8.86 1.43
CA LEU A 241 -1.48 -7.53 1.55
C LEU A 241 -0.15 -7.64 2.29
N THR A 242 0.92 -7.16 1.67
CA THR A 242 2.26 -7.11 2.26
C THR A 242 2.68 -5.67 2.43
N LEU A 243 3.39 -5.37 3.52
CA LEU A 243 4.00 -4.06 3.73
C LEU A 243 4.98 -3.79 2.58
N LYS A 244 4.93 -2.58 2.02
CA LYS A 244 5.88 -2.15 0.99
C LYS A 244 7.25 -1.99 1.60
N GLU A 245 8.27 -2.57 1.00
CA GLU A 245 9.65 -2.52 1.53
C GLU A 245 10.15 -1.07 1.64
N SER A 246 9.80 -0.24 0.64
CA SER A 246 10.12 1.20 0.61
C SER A 246 9.51 2.00 1.76
N MET A 247 8.41 1.51 2.34
CA MET A 247 7.63 2.21 3.37
C MET A 247 7.83 1.63 4.76
N GLU A 248 8.65 0.60 4.89
CA GLU A 248 8.76 -0.16 6.14
C GLU A 248 9.26 0.73 7.28
N GLN A 249 10.30 1.50 7.07
CA GLN A 249 10.86 2.39 8.09
C GLN A 249 9.87 3.49 8.49
N GLU A 250 9.23 4.16 7.52
CA GLU A 250 8.22 5.18 7.82
C GLU A 250 7.02 4.58 8.54
N PHE A 251 6.55 3.41 8.10
CA PHE A 251 5.44 2.73 8.75
C PHE A 251 5.74 2.47 10.25
N TRP A 252 6.91 1.95 10.57
CA TRP A 252 7.27 1.67 11.96
C TRP A 252 7.48 2.94 12.79
N LEU A 253 8.06 4.00 12.21
CA LEU A 253 8.17 5.30 12.87
C LEU A 253 6.79 5.93 13.11
N TRP A 254 5.91 5.87 12.11
CA TRP A 254 4.53 6.32 12.26
C TRP A 254 3.77 5.50 13.31
N VAL A 255 3.85 4.18 13.29
CA VAL A 255 3.24 3.30 14.30
C VAL A 255 3.77 3.67 15.69
N SER A 256 5.06 3.83 15.87
CA SER A 256 5.68 4.16 17.16
C SER A 256 5.29 5.54 17.68
N SER A 257 4.77 6.42 16.84
CA SER A 257 4.28 7.74 17.26
C SER A 257 2.96 7.70 18.06
N TRP A 258 2.16 6.64 17.90
CA TRP A 258 0.86 6.47 18.55
C TRP A 258 0.65 5.11 19.24
N ALA A 259 1.51 4.13 18.97
CA ALA A 259 1.49 2.80 19.58
C ALA A 259 2.84 2.53 20.25
N LEU A 260 2.79 2.11 21.50
CA LEU A 260 3.96 1.79 22.32
C LEU A 260 4.07 0.29 22.51
N PHE A 261 5.14 -0.31 21.98
CA PHE A 261 5.46 -1.72 22.11
C PHE A 261 6.59 -1.91 23.13
N VAL A 262 6.33 -2.61 24.21
CA VAL A 262 7.28 -2.85 25.30
C VAL A 262 7.25 -4.31 25.69
N GLU A 263 8.40 -4.98 25.68
CA GLU A 263 8.56 -6.36 26.14
C GLU A 263 8.99 -6.43 27.60
N LYS A 264 9.84 -5.49 28.01
CA LYS A 264 10.42 -5.45 29.36
C LYS A 264 10.77 -4.01 29.75
N PRO A 265 10.93 -3.71 31.04
CA PRO A 265 11.23 -2.37 31.51
C PRO A 265 12.47 -1.73 30.91
N SER A 266 13.52 -2.50 30.59
CA SER A 266 14.74 -1.98 29.98
C SER A 266 14.56 -1.45 28.57
N ASP A 267 13.47 -1.74 27.88
CA ASP A 267 13.13 -1.11 26.61
C ASP A 267 12.87 0.39 26.76
N LEU A 268 12.48 0.82 27.95
CA LEU A 268 12.26 2.20 28.34
C LEU A 268 13.39 2.77 29.23
N GLY A 269 14.49 2.04 29.39
CA GLY A 269 15.63 2.47 30.21
C GLY A 269 15.51 2.18 31.71
N PHE A 270 14.51 1.38 32.14
CA PHE A 270 14.33 0.98 33.53
C PHE A 270 14.96 -0.38 33.82
N PRO A 271 15.33 -0.70 35.08
CA PRO A 271 15.81 -2.03 35.48
C PRO A 271 14.77 -3.13 35.25
N ASP A 272 15.24 -4.31 34.86
CA ASP A 272 14.40 -5.50 34.61
C ASP A 272 14.15 -6.31 35.91
N ASP A 273 14.09 -5.69 37.05
CA ASP A 273 13.89 -6.36 38.36
C ASP A 273 12.58 -7.16 38.39
N GLY A 274 12.66 -8.50 38.47
CA GLY A 274 11.52 -9.40 38.41
C GLY A 274 10.97 -9.68 37.02
N TYR A 275 11.52 -9.05 35.98
CA TYR A 275 11.14 -9.20 34.56
C TYR A 275 12.17 -9.99 33.74
N VAL A 276 13.24 -10.46 34.36
CA VAL A 276 14.16 -11.40 33.74
C VAL A 276 13.46 -12.73 33.63
N MET A 277 13.00 -13.07 32.44
CA MET A 277 12.29 -14.31 32.19
C MET A 277 13.24 -15.51 32.23
N PRO A 278 12.84 -16.63 32.88
CA PRO A 278 13.59 -17.86 32.82
C PRO A 278 13.59 -18.48 31.42
N GLU A 279 14.30 -19.59 31.24
CA GLU A 279 14.32 -20.32 29.98
C GLU A 279 12.91 -20.77 29.58
N LEU A 280 12.57 -20.65 28.30
CA LEU A 280 11.34 -21.13 27.70
C LEU A 280 11.67 -22.32 26.79
N ASP A 281 11.34 -23.53 27.26
CA ASP A 281 11.56 -24.78 26.53
C ASP A 281 10.28 -25.16 25.75
N LEU A 282 10.33 -25.02 24.42
CA LEU A 282 9.23 -25.36 23.53
C LEU A 282 9.47 -26.72 22.86
N GLN A 283 8.68 -27.69 23.17
CA GLN A 283 8.79 -29.05 22.65
C GLN A 283 7.65 -29.38 21.68
N TRP A 284 8.01 -29.63 20.42
CA TRP A 284 7.08 -29.97 19.34
C TRP A 284 7.03 -31.47 19.14
N VAL A 285 5.95 -32.10 19.61
CA VAL A 285 5.80 -33.56 19.63
C VAL A 285 4.87 -33.99 18.51
N CYS A 286 5.45 -34.54 17.44
CA CYS A 286 4.70 -35.10 16.33
C CYS A 286 4.35 -36.58 16.60
N ILE A 287 3.08 -36.93 16.40
CA ILE A 287 2.61 -38.32 16.44
C ILE A 287 2.14 -38.74 15.04
N PRO A 288 2.24 -40.03 14.69
CA PRO A 288 1.80 -40.53 13.38
C PRO A 288 0.32 -40.25 13.09
N THR A 289 -0.02 -40.08 11.82
CA THR A 289 -1.40 -39.93 11.35
C THR A 289 -1.91 -41.27 10.78
N ASP A 290 -3.13 -41.69 11.15
CA ASP A 290 -3.79 -42.82 10.49
C ASP A 290 -4.36 -42.37 9.12
N HIS A 291 -3.52 -42.44 8.08
CA HIS A 291 -3.89 -42.11 6.71
C HIS A 291 -4.91 -43.09 6.09
N LEU A 292 -4.93 -44.34 6.55
CA LEU A 292 -5.86 -45.36 6.04
C LEU A 292 -7.29 -45.07 6.46
N ALA A 293 -7.49 -44.57 7.68
CA ALA A 293 -8.81 -44.10 8.09
C ALA A 293 -9.29 -42.90 7.30
N ALA A 294 -8.40 -41.98 6.87
CA ALA A 294 -8.73 -40.83 6.07
C ALA A 294 -9.18 -41.20 4.64
N GLN A 295 -8.61 -42.25 4.05
CA GLN A 295 -8.98 -42.74 2.71
C GLN A 295 -10.41 -43.29 2.63
N LYS A 296 -11.07 -43.53 3.72
CA LYS A 296 -12.49 -43.94 3.77
C LYS A 296 -13.48 -42.78 3.76
N GLU A 297 -12.99 -41.54 3.89
CA GLU A 297 -13.82 -40.35 3.90
C GLU A 297 -13.84 -39.69 2.50
N THR A 298 -14.97 -39.08 2.17
CA THR A 298 -15.15 -38.30 0.93
C THR A 298 -15.25 -36.81 1.24
N ASP A 299 -14.81 -35.98 0.30
CA ASP A 299 -15.05 -34.54 0.32
C ASP A 299 -16.53 -34.21 0.00
N GLY A 300 -16.88 -32.94 -0.02
CA GLY A 300 -18.25 -32.47 -0.35
C GLY A 300 -18.69 -32.79 -1.79
N TRP A 301 -17.76 -33.26 -2.64
CA TRP A 301 -17.98 -33.64 -4.04
C TRP A 301 -17.98 -35.18 -4.24
N GLY A 302 -17.83 -35.93 -3.14
CA GLY A 302 -17.80 -37.39 -3.18
C GLY A 302 -16.45 -38.02 -3.55
N GLN A 303 -15.37 -37.25 -3.58
CA GLN A 303 -14.03 -37.70 -3.88
C GLN A 303 -13.30 -38.15 -2.61
N TYR A 304 -12.69 -39.33 -2.63
CA TYR A 304 -11.94 -39.84 -1.46
C TYR A 304 -10.65 -39.07 -1.21
N TYR A 305 -10.36 -38.80 0.06
CA TYR A 305 -9.07 -38.20 0.45
C TYR A 305 -7.94 -39.22 0.29
N LEU A 306 -6.93 -38.89 -0.46
CA LEU A 306 -5.71 -39.69 -0.60
C LEU A 306 -4.82 -39.63 0.64
N ILE A 307 -4.78 -38.47 1.29
CA ILE A 307 -3.96 -38.16 2.48
C ILE A 307 -4.80 -37.32 3.43
N ALA A 308 -4.69 -37.62 4.73
CA ALA A 308 -5.30 -36.77 5.76
C ALA A 308 -4.64 -35.38 5.73
N ASN A 309 -5.44 -34.33 5.55
CA ASN A 309 -4.99 -32.93 5.63
C ASN A 309 -5.91 -32.14 6.56
N ALA A 310 -5.46 -31.94 7.78
CA ALA A 310 -6.16 -31.15 8.79
C ALA A 310 -6.21 -29.65 8.44
N ALA A 311 -5.32 -29.17 7.59
CA ALA A 311 -5.24 -27.77 7.17
C ALA A 311 -6.33 -27.37 6.15
N ALA A 312 -7.10 -28.32 5.63
CA ALA A 312 -8.21 -28.04 4.71
C ALA A 312 -9.39 -27.30 5.37
N GLY A 313 -9.41 -27.14 6.70
CA GLY A 313 -10.38 -26.33 7.43
C GLY A 313 -10.60 -26.74 8.88
N VAL A 314 -11.31 -25.90 9.62
CA VAL A 314 -11.60 -26.12 11.06
C VAL A 314 -12.29 -27.45 11.33
N THR A 315 -13.20 -27.86 10.45
CA THR A 315 -13.93 -29.14 10.55
C THR A 315 -12.98 -30.34 10.40
N GLN A 316 -12.05 -30.28 9.44
CA GLN A 316 -11.08 -31.36 9.21
C GLN A 316 -10.06 -31.45 10.36
N ALA A 317 -9.61 -30.31 10.88
CA ALA A 317 -8.76 -30.25 12.06
C ALA A 317 -9.46 -30.87 13.30
N ALA A 318 -10.75 -30.61 13.49
CA ALA A 318 -11.53 -31.21 14.58
C ALA A 318 -11.72 -32.73 14.41
N LYS A 319 -11.91 -33.22 13.19
CA LYS A 319 -11.99 -34.66 12.89
C LYS A 319 -10.64 -35.35 13.18
N GLU A 320 -9.52 -34.75 12.75
CA GLU A 320 -8.19 -35.28 12.99
C GLU A 320 -7.91 -35.38 14.51
N LYS A 321 -8.27 -34.36 15.29
CA LYS A 321 -8.14 -34.38 16.75
C LYS A 321 -8.94 -35.52 17.43
N ARG A 322 -10.18 -35.76 16.95
CA ARG A 322 -10.98 -36.88 17.49
C ARG A 322 -10.37 -38.22 17.12
N ARG A 323 -9.87 -38.39 15.89
CA ARG A 323 -9.29 -39.63 15.41
C ARG A 323 -8.00 -39.97 16.14
N SER A 324 -7.13 -38.99 16.37
CA SER A 324 -5.82 -39.16 17.04
C SER A 324 -5.89 -38.99 18.56
N MET A 325 -7.09 -38.82 19.14
CA MET A 325 -7.25 -38.49 20.57
C MET A 325 -6.60 -39.49 21.52
N VAL A 326 -6.72 -40.81 21.26
CA VAL A 326 -6.15 -41.85 22.11
C VAL A 326 -4.63 -41.76 22.17
N ASP A 327 -4.01 -41.62 20.99
CA ASP A 327 -2.53 -41.56 20.90
C ASP A 327 -2.00 -40.27 21.51
N ARG A 328 -2.70 -39.13 21.29
CA ARG A 328 -2.36 -37.86 21.94
C ARG A 328 -2.39 -37.94 23.45
N LEU A 329 -3.48 -38.46 24.00
CA LEU A 329 -3.64 -38.58 25.46
C LEU A 329 -2.67 -39.61 26.07
N ALA A 330 -2.32 -40.67 25.35
CA ALA A 330 -1.25 -41.58 25.78
C ALA A 330 0.09 -40.82 25.92
N LYS A 331 0.40 -39.91 24.94
CA LYS A 331 1.60 -39.09 25.02
C LYS A 331 1.52 -38.03 26.12
N VAL A 332 0.34 -37.44 26.35
CA VAL A 332 0.10 -36.53 27.49
C VAL A 332 0.41 -37.24 28.79
N LYS A 333 -0.11 -38.48 28.96
CA LYS A 333 0.12 -39.27 30.17
C LYS A 333 1.59 -39.59 30.36
N GLU A 334 2.28 -40.03 29.35
CA GLU A 334 3.73 -40.29 29.38
C GLU A 334 4.52 -39.05 29.88
N ILE A 335 4.20 -37.85 29.35
CA ILE A 335 4.86 -36.61 29.76
C ILE A 335 4.54 -36.29 31.24
N VAL A 336 3.27 -36.32 31.63
CA VAL A 336 2.84 -36.00 33.00
C VAL A 336 3.41 -37.00 34.04
N ASP A 337 3.49 -38.28 33.70
CA ASP A 337 4.04 -39.32 34.56
C ASP A 337 5.57 -39.20 34.68
N SER A 338 6.26 -38.59 33.72
CA SER A 338 7.71 -38.34 33.80
C SER A 338 8.08 -37.27 34.84
N TYR A 339 7.11 -36.45 35.29
CA TYR A 339 7.29 -35.39 36.28
C TYR A 339 6.26 -35.53 37.44
N PRO A 340 6.35 -36.55 38.29
CA PRO A 340 5.28 -36.92 39.24
C PRO A 340 4.96 -35.85 40.29
N ASP A 341 5.92 -35.00 40.64
CA ASP A 341 5.78 -34.00 41.70
C ASP A 341 5.49 -32.58 41.16
N GLU A 342 5.44 -32.43 39.85
CA GLU A 342 5.28 -31.11 39.23
C GLU A 342 3.83 -30.84 38.82
N HIS A 343 3.45 -29.54 38.80
CA HIS A 343 2.13 -29.07 38.38
C HIS A 343 2.05 -28.93 36.87
N PHE A 344 0.87 -29.21 36.28
CA PHE A 344 0.61 -29.13 34.84
C PHE A 344 -0.70 -28.42 34.53
N ILE A 345 -0.68 -27.66 33.44
CA ILE A 345 -1.90 -27.20 32.77
C ILE A 345 -2.06 -27.97 31.44
N LEU A 346 -3.20 -28.66 31.30
CA LEU A 346 -3.56 -29.40 30.10
C LEU A 346 -4.58 -28.59 29.29
N TRP A 347 -4.10 -28.02 28.17
CA TRP A 347 -4.95 -27.22 27.25
C TRP A 347 -5.59 -28.15 26.24
N HIS A 348 -6.93 -28.19 26.21
CA HIS A 348 -7.71 -28.97 25.26
C HIS A 348 -8.59 -28.04 24.40
N ASN A 349 -9.03 -28.51 23.23
CA ASN A 349 -9.91 -27.73 22.30
C ASN A 349 -11.32 -28.31 22.22
N LEU A 350 -11.45 -29.67 22.31
CA LEU A 350 -12.70 -30.38 22.14
C LEU A 350 -13.27 -30.83 23.48
N GLU A 351 -14.58 -30.95 23.54
CA GLU A 351 -15.28 -31.47 24.72
C GLU A 351 -14.99 -32.97 24.97
N ASP A 352 -14.78 -33.71 23.88
CA ASP A 352 -14.39 -35.12 23.96
C ASP A 352 -12.99 -35.30 24.59
N GLU A 353 -12.04 -34.40 24.25
CA GLU A 353 -10.72 -34.36 24.86
C GLU A 353 -10.82 -34.08 26.37
N ARG A 354 -11.65 -33.09 26.77
CA ARG A 354 -11.90 -32.78 28.20
C ARG A 354 -12.36 -34.01 28.97
N ARG A 355 -13.40 -34.70 28.47
CA ARG A 355 -13.95 -35.90 29.12
C ARG A 355 -12.92 -37.02 29.23
N ALA A 356 -12.10 -37.22 28.23
CA ALA A 356 -11.06 -38.23 28.22
C ALA A 356 -9.90 -37.86 29.15
N ILE A 357 -9.50 -36.59 29.25
CA ILE A 357 -8.51 -36.10 30.24
C ILE A 357 -9.02 -36.36 31.67
N ASN A 358 -10.27 -35.98 31.98
CA ASN A 358 -10.84 -36.17 33.32
C ASN A 358 -10.96 -37.65 33.72
N LYS A 359 -11.20 -38.51 32.74
CA LYS A 359 -11.18 -39.98 32.99
C LYS A 359 -9.76 -40.49 33.25
N MET A 360 -8.76 -39.91 32.60
CA MET A 360 -7.35 -40.32 32.73
C MET A 360 -6.71 -39.77 34.00
N PHE A 361 -7.09 -38.56 34.43
CA PHE A 361 -6.62 -37.88 35.63
C PHE A 361 -7.82 -37.48 36.51
N PRO A 362 -8.36 -38.41 37.33
CA PRO A 362 -9.55 -38.15 38.14
C PRO A 362 -9.44 -36.99 39.13
N ASP A 363 -8.21 -36.72 39.61
CA ASP A 363 -7.93 -35.69 40.60
C ASP A 363 -7.58 -34.34 39.95
N CYS A 364 -7.81 -34.17 38.62
CA CYS A 364 -7.57 -32.90 37.97
C CYS A 364 -8.69 -31.89 38.26
N VAL A 365 -8.32 -30.63 38.37
CA VAL A 365 -9.28 -29.50 38.38
C VAL A 365 -9.79 -29.30 36.97
N ASP A 366 -11.09 -29.50 36.75
CA ASP A 366 -11.75 -29.33 35.45
C ASP A 366 -12.51 -28.01 35.42
N VAL A 367 -12.11 -27.11 34.49
CA VAL A 367 -12.74 -25.80 34.29
C VAL A 367 -13.22 -25.63 32.83
N TYR A 368 -14.54 -25.45 32.66
CA TYR A 368 -15.15 -25.38 31.34
C TYR A 368 -16.22 -24.25 31.20
N GLY A 369 -16.60 -23.93 29.98
CA GLY A 369 -17.37 -22.73 29.63
C GLY A 369 -18.76 -22.63 30.25
N SER A 370 -19.49 -23.74 30.45
CA SER A 370 -20.87 -23.74 30.95
C SER A 370 -21.02 -23.80 32.47
N GLN A 371 -19.91 -23.80 33.22
CA GLN A 371 -19.96 -23.69 34.69
C GLN A 371 -20.37 -22.30 35.13
N ASP A 372 -20.91 -22.15 36.36
CA ASP A 372 -21.15 -20.86 36.96
C ASP A 372 -19.85 -20.08 37.14
N ILE A 373 -19.94 -18.76 37.05
CA ILE A 373 -18.77 -17.87 37.12
C ILE A 373 -18.04 -18.02 38.47
N GLU A 374 -18.79 -18.07 39.55
CA GLU A 374 -18.25 -18.20 40.88
C GLU A 374 -17.52 -19.56 41.08
N GLU A 375 -18.08 -20.63 40.55
CA GLU A 375 -17.46 -21.98 40.59
C GLU A 375 -16.16 -22.00 39.79
N LYS A 376 -16.12 -21.35 38.59
CA LYS A 376 -14.90 -21.23 37.79
C LYS A 376 -13.81 -20.47 38.55
N GLU A 377 -14.16 -19.33 39.13
CA GLU A 377 -13.23 -18.48 39.87
C GLU A 377 -12.65 -19.25 41.05
N GLU A 378 -13.47 -19.99 41.85
CA GLU A 378 -13.00 -20.78 42.95
C GLU A 378 -12.05 -21.88 42.53
N ARG A 379 -12.37 -22.67 41.50
CA ARG A 379 -11.54 -23.74 40.96
C ARG A 379 -10.21 -23.24 40.40
N LEU A 380 -10.20 -22.11 39.72
CA LEU A 380 -8.96 -21.50 39.22
C LEU A 380 -8.10 -20.96 40.37
N MET A 381 -8.73 -20.44 41.41
CA MET A 381 -8.02 -19.97 42.62
C MET A 381 -7.41 -21.12 43.44
N THR A 382 -8.08 -22.26 43.58
CA THR A 382 -7.52 -23.43 44.23
C THR A 382 -6.30 -23.98 43.50
N PHE A 383 -6.33 -24.04 42.16
CA PHE A 383 -5.17 -24.41 41.37
C PHE A 383 -4.03 -23.36 41.48
N SER A 384 -4.36 -22.06 41.49
CA SER A 384 -3.35 -21.01 41.62
C SER A 384 -2.63 -20.99 42.96
N ARG A 385 -3.23 -21.59 44.00
CA ARG A 385 -2.62 -21.81 45.35
C ARG A 385 -1.81 -23.10 45.45
N GLY A 386 -1.76 -23.90 44.36
CA GLY A 386 -1.02 -25.15 44.34
C GLY A 386 -1.73 -26.31 45.04
N GLU A 387 -3.04 -26.19 45.33
CA GLU A 387 -3.81 -27.23 46.05
C GLU A 387 -4.06 -28.49 45.19
N PHE A 388 -3.97 -28.35 43.87
CA PHE A 388 -4.15 -29.40 42.87
C PHE A 388 -2.98 -29.45 41.90
N ARG A 389 -2.58 -30.65 41.49
CA ARG A 389 -1.43 -30.85 40.60
C ARG A 389 -1.75 -30.58 39.14
N ILE A 390 -2.95 -30.89 38.67
CA ILE A 390 -3.33 -30.79 37.25
C ILE A 390 -4.56 -29.92 37.08
N LEU A 391 -4.50 -28.98 36.13
CA LEU A 391 -5.64 -28.19 35.64
C LEU A 391 -5.94 -28.61 34.20
N SER A 392 -7.20 -28.97 33.93
CA SER A 392 -7.72 -29.24 32.58
C SER A 392 -8.69 -28.12 32.15
N THR A 393 -8.38 -27.43 31.08
CA THR A 393 -9.22 -26.30 30.61
C THR A 393 -8.95 -25.93 29.16
N LYS A 394 -9.78 -25.05 28.61
CA LYS A 394 -9.58 -24.46 27.27
C LYS A 394 -8.83 -23.12 27.36
N PRO A 395 -7.96 -22.78 26.36
CA PRO A 395 -7.32 -21.48 26.30
C PRO A 395 -8.33 -20.32 26.31
N SER A 396 -9.50 -20.47 25.70
CA SER A 396 -10.58 -19.47 25.68
C SER A 396 -11.26 -19.29 27.06
N VAL A 397 -11.15 -20.24 27.98
CA VAL A 397 -11.77 -20.19 29.32
C VAL A 397 -10.84 -19.65 30.38
N ALA A 398 -9.65 -20.24 30.51
CA ALA A 398 -8.68 -19.87 31.53
C ALA A 398 -7.38 -19.26 30.99
N GLY A 399 -7.29 -19.10 29.68
CA GLY A 399 -6.17 -18.42 29.03
C GLY A 399 -6.10 -16.90 29.28
N ARG A 400 -7.06 -16.33 30.03
CA ARG A 400 -7.15 -14.91 30.36
C ARG A 400 -7.46 -14.68 31.83
N GLY A 401 -6.85 -13.68 32.47
CA GLY A 401 -7.19 -13.20 33.81
C GLY A 401 -6.54 -13.94 34.98
N CYS A 402 -5.94 -15.11 34.83
CA CYS A 402 -5.41 -15.92 35.96
C CYS A 402 -3.88 -15.90 36.04
N ASN A 403 -3.35 -16.14 37.25
CA ASN A 403 -1.93 -16.15 37.57
C ASN A 403 -1.55 -17.54 38.16
N PHE A 404 -0.86 -18.36 37.39
CA PHE A 404 -0.51 -19.73 37.81
C PHE A 404 1.00 -19.93 38.02
N GLN A 405 1.82 -18.91 37.69
CA GLN A 405 3.29 -19.02 37.66
C GLN A 405 3.97 -19.33 38.99
N HIS A 406 3.28 -19.17 40.10
CA HIS A 406 3.89 -19.37 41.41
C HIS A 406 4.12 -20.86 41.75
N TYR A 407 3.25 -21.75 41.28
CA TYR A 407 3.28 -23.16 41.53
C TYR A 407 3.42 -24.02 40.29
N CYS A 408 3.04 -23.48 39.11
CA CYS A 408 3.07 -24.24 37.87
C CYS A 408 4.05 -23.62 36.86
N HIS A 409 4.82 -24.48 36.19
CA HIS A 409 5.78 -24.11 35.15
C HIS A 409 5.76 -25.07 33.95
N ASN A 410 4.79 -26.00 33.91
CA ASN A 410 4.60 -26.93 32.81
C ASN A 410 3.23 -26.83 32.19
N MET A 411 3.14 -26.85 30.86
CA MET A 411 1.88 -26.92 30.15
C MET A 411 1.95 -27.80 28.91
N ILE A 412 0.84 -28.45 28.60
CA ILE A 412 0.70 -29.30 27.42
C ILE A 412 -0.51 -28.84 26.61
N PHE A 413 -0.28 -28.51 25.36
CA PHE A 413 -1.34 -28.36 24.37
C PHE A 413 -1.65 -29.75 23.82
N CYS A 414 -2.77 -30.35 24.25
CA CYS A 414 -3.17 -31.70 23.86
C CYS A 414 -3.54 -31.81 22.39
N GLY A 415 -3.78 -30.67 21.72
CA GLY A 415 -3.97 -30.54 20.31
C GLY A 415 -3.76 -29.09 19.87
N ILE A 416 -3.25 -28.85 18.64
CA ILE A 416 -2.94 -27.53 18.14
C ILE A 416 -4.17 -26.93 17.43
N GLY A 417 -4.53 -25.69 17.77
CA GLY A 417 -5.54 -24.88 17.08
C GLY A 417 -4.93 -23.86 16.11
N TYR A 418 -5.74 -23.22 15.28
CA TYR A 418 -5.31 -22.15 14.36
C TYR A 418 -5.07 -20.80 15.04
N SER A 419 -5.54 -20.63 16.28
CA SER A 419 -5.47 -19.36 17.01
C SER A 419 -4.12 -19.17 17.69
N PHE A 420 -3.25 -18.40 17.03
CA PHE A 420 -1.96 -17.99 17.61
C PHE A 420 -2.15 -17.17 18.89
N GLU A 421 -3.19 -16.32 18.95
CA GLU A 421 -3.50 -15.50 20.10
C GLU A 421 -3.80 -16.34 21.35
N GLU A 422 -4.64 -17.39 21.21
CA GLU A 422 -4.96 -18.28 22.33
C GLU A 422 -3.72 -19.01 22.87
N ILE A 423 -2.83 -19.42 21.97
CA ILE A 423 -1.57 -20.08 22.36
C ILE A 423 -0.69 -19.10 23.15
N ILE A 424 -0.50 -17.89 22.67
CA ILE A 424 0.34 -16.88 23.34
C ILE A 424 -0.27 -16.46 24.67
N GLN A 425 -1.57 -16.25 24.75
CA GLN A 425 -2.25 -15.93 26.00
C GLN A 425 -2.13 -17.05 27.03
N ALA A 426 -2.32 -18.31 26.62
CA ALA A 426 -2.14 -19.48 27.47
C ALA A 426 -0.68 -19.60 27.94
N LEU A 427 0.28 -19.40 27.03
CA LEU A 427 1.71 -19.44 27.38
C LEU A 427 2.05 -18.45 28.49
N HIS A 428 1.57 -17.22 28.35
CA HIS A 428 1.82 -16.16 29.33
C HIS A 428 1.01 -16.25 30.63
N ARG A 429 0.32 -17.38 30.90
CA ARG A 429 -0.19 -17.72 32.23
C ARG A 429 0.93 -18.26 33.14
N LEU A 430 1.97 -18.82 32.53
CA LEU A 430 3.15 -19.34 33.24
C LEU A 430 4.39 -18.49 32.95
N TYR A 431 4.60 -18.06 31.67
CA TYR A 431 5.76 -17.30 31.27
C TYR A 431 5.50 -15.80 31.44
N ARG A 432 5.67 -15.32 32.67
CA ARG A 432 5.35 -13.92 33.03
C ARG A 432 6.13 -13.48 34.28
N PHE A 433 6.00 -12.20 34.64
CA PHE A 433 6.58 -11.56 35.81
C PHE A 433 6.55 -12.47 37.06
N MET A 434 7.66 -12.56 37.80
CA MET A 434 7.89 -13.42 38.97
C MET A 434 7.87 -14.94 38.69
N GLN A 435 8.00 -15.41 37.46
CA GLN A 435 8.32 -16.80 37.19
C GLN A 435 9.81 -17.04 37.43
N ASN A 436 10.15 -17.97 38.34
CA ASN A 436 11.53 -18.28 38.74
C ASN A 436 12.05 -19.64 38.20
N HIS A 437 11.18 -20.41 37.57
CA HIS A 437 11.50 -21.72 37.01
C HIS A 437 11.44 -21.73 35.50
N ALA A 438 12.26 -22.53 34.83
CA ALA A 438 12.17 -22.77 33.40
C ALA A 438 10.76 -23.27 33.04
N VAL A 439 10.14 -22.61 32.02
CA VAL A 439 8.80 -22.97 31.60
C VAL A 439 8.88 -23.98 30.46
N ARG A 440 8.30 -25.15 30.62
CA ARG A 440 8.26 -26.20 29.62
C ARG A 440 6.88 -26.29 28.99
N VAL A 441 6.86 -26.29 27.64
CA VAL A 441 5.64 -26.29 26.85
C VAL A 441 5.70 -27.40 25.81
N TRP A 442 4.77 -28.31 25.85
CA TRP A 442 4.63 -29.36 24.85
C TRP A 442 3.46 -29.07 23.92
N PHE A 443 3.73 -29.11 22.63
CA PHE A 443 2.71 -29.02 21.57
C PHE A 443 2.58 -30.39 20.92
N ILE A 444 1.46 -31.08 21.15
CA ILE A 444 1.21 -32.39 20.57
C ILE A 444 0.37 -32.24 19.31
N PHE A 445 0.87 -32.74 18.19
CA PHE A 445 0.23 -32.65 16.90
C PHE A 445 0.47 -33.89 16.03
N THR A 446 -0.36 -34.12 15.02
CA THR A 446 -0.19 -35.21 14.05
C THR A 446 0.53 -34.71 12.80
N GLU A 447 1.06 -35.66 11.99
CA GLU A 447 1.65 -35.34 10.67
C GLU A 447 0.69 -34.55 9.77
N ALA A 448 -0.62 -34.85 9.81
CA ALA A 448 -1.66 -34.15 9.08
C ALA A 448 -1.86 -32.67 9.52
N GLU A 449 -1.38 -32.29 10.71
CA GLU A 449 -1.45 -30.92 11.24
C GLU A 449 -0.18 -30.10 11.00
N GLN A 450 0.80 -30.63 10.27
CA GLN A 450 2.09 -29.96 10.02
C GLN A 450 1.91 -28.54 9.44
N ASP A 451 0.98 -28.35 8.53
CA ASP A 451 0.71 -27.03 7.95
C ASP A 451 0.15 -26.02 8.95
N ILE A 452 -0.61 -26.51 9.95
CA ILE A 452 -1.11 -25.68 11.06
C ILE A 452 0.07 -25.21 11.91
N VAL A 453 1.00 -26.12 12.23
CA VAL A 453 2.23 -25.81 12.97
C VAL A 453 3.04 -24.75 12.22
N GLN A 454 3.26 -24.93 10.91
CA GLN A 454 4.00 -23.98 10.10
C GLN A 454 3.31 -22.60 10.05
N ALA A 455 1.98 -22.57 10.04
CA ALA A 455 1.23 -21.32 10.10
C ALA A 455 1.41 -20.61 11.45
N ILE A 456 1.43 -21.35 12.56
CA ILE A 456 1.68 -20.80 13.91
C ILE A 456 3.11 -20.27 14.01
N LEU A 457 4.11 -21.02 13.54
CA LEU A 457 5.52 -20.60 13.57
C LEU A 457 5.75 -19.32 12.74
N ARG A 458 5.10 -19.19 11.57
CA ARG A 458 5.15 -17.95 10.78
C ARG A 458 4.56 -16.77 11.54
N LYS A 459 3.41 -16.95 12.20
CA LYS A 459 2.77 -15.88 12.98
C LYS A 459 3.64 -15.51 14.20
N TRP A 460 4.29 -16.48 14.82
CA TRP A 460 5.23 -16.25 15.91
C TRP A 460 6.41 -15.40 15.45
N LYS A 461 7.01 -15.76 14.32
CA LYS A 461 8.10 -14.99 13.72
C LYS A 461 7.67 -13.54 13.41
N GLN A 462 6.50 -13.35 12.78
CA GLN A 462 5.96 -12.02 12.49
C GLN A 462 5.73 -11.19 13.76
N HIS A 463 5.21 -11.80 14.82
CA HIS A 463 5.02 -11.12 16.11
C HIS A 463 6.37 -10.70 16.72
N THR A 464 7.37 -11.58 16.70
CA THR A 464 8.72 -11.27 17.21
C THR A 464 9.38 -10.15 16.40
N GLU A 465 9.26 -10.16 15.06
CA GLU A 465 9.77 -9.11 14.19
C GLU A 465 9.08 -7.77 14.44
N LEU A 466 7.75 -7.77 14.60
CA LEU A 466 6.97 -6.58 14.95
C LEU A 466 7.50 -5.92 16.22
N VAL A 467 7.62 -6.68 17.28
CA VAL A 467 8.08 -6.16 18.58
C VAL A 467 9.53 -5.69 18.48
N LYS A 468 10.41 -6.45 17.82
CA LYS A 468 11.81 -6.09 17.62
C LYS A 468 11.96 -4.75 16.90
N ASN A 469 11.24 -4.55 15.78
CA ASN A 469 11.35 -3.33 14.98
C ASN A 469 10.85 -2.10 15.74
N THR A 470 9.72 -2.22 16.41
CA THR A 470 9.14 -1.11 17.17
C THR A 470 9.93 -0.78 18.44
N THR A 471 10.40 -1.79 19.17
CA THR A 471 11.25 -1.60 20.36
C THR A 471 12.61 -0.99 19.99
N ALA A 472 13.19 -1.35 18.84
CA ALA A 472 14.44 -0.74 18.37
C ALA A 472 14.28 0.78 18.15
N ILE A 473 13.15 1.22 17.57
CA ILE A 473 12.84 2.63 17.39
C ILE A 473 12.71 3.36 18.74
N ILE A 474 12.02 2.73 19.70
CA ILE A 474 11.85 3.32 21.03
C ILE A 474 13.19 3.45 21.76
N ARG A 475 14.06 2.45 21.69
CA ARG A 475 15.40 2.50 22.26
C ARG A 475 16.27 3.60 21.61
N GLN A 476 16.11 3.82 20.31
CA GLN A 476 16.90 4.80 19.56
C GLN A 476 16.43 6.24 19.77
N TYR A 477 15.12 6.48 19.72
CA TYR A 477 14.53 7.84 19.72
C TYR A 477 13.80 8.21 21.03
N GLY A 478 13.67 7.27 21.97
CA GLY A 478 12.90 7.47 23.19
C GLY A 478 11.40 7.60 22.90
N LEU A 479 10.66 8.17 23.85
CA LEU A 479 9.23 8.42 23.77
C LEU A 479 8.90 9.80 23.18
N VAL A 480 9.82 10.44 22.42
CA VAL A 480 9.70 11.83 21.94
C VAL A 480 9.50 11.86 20.43
N ASN A 481 8.35 12.33 19.98
CA ASN A 481 7.99 12.39 18.57
C ASN A 481 8.86 13.30 17.69
N GLU A 482 9.46 14.37 18.26
CA GLU A 482 10.29 15.33 17.52
C GLU A 482 11.58 14.69 16.98
N ALA A 483 12.20 13.80 17.74
CA ALA A 483 13.39 13.09 17.30
C ALA A 483 13.09 12.13 16.12
N MET A 484 11.94 11.47 16.17
CA MET A 484 11.45 10.60 15.08
C MET A 484 11.18 11.40 13.80
N LYS A 485 10.57 12.57 13.93
CA LYS A 485 10.26 13.48 12.82
C LYS A 485 11.54 14.00 12.15
N ALA A 486 12.53 14.38 12.93
CA ALA A 486 13.82 14.84 12.43
C ALA A 486 14.56 13.74 11.63
N GLU A 487 14.49 12.49 12.09
CA GLU A 487 15.11 11.37 11.41
C GLU A 487 14.39 11.04 10.09
N LEU A 488 13.06 10.99 10.08
CA LEU A 488 12.27 10.83 8.85
C LEU A 488 12.65 11.88 7.81
N LYS A 489 12.79 13.14 8.22
CA LYS A 489 13.20 14.22 7.31
C LYS A 489 14.59 13.99 6.74
N ARG A 490 15.53 13.50 7.56
CA ARG A 490 16.93 13.27 7.12
C ARG A 490 17.06 12.11 6.13
N THR A 491 16.33 11.03 6.33
CA THR A 491 16.40 9.82 5.49
C THR A 491 15.64 9.94 4.17
N MET A 492 14.72 10.90 4.06
CA MET A 492 13.80 11.02 2.93
C MET A 492 14.16 12.10 1.91
N LEU A 493 15.27 12.84 2.09
CA LEU A 493 15.75 13.84 1.14
C LEU A 493 16.86 13.24 0.26
N ASN A 494 16.66 13.28 -1.06
CA ASN A 494 17.63 12.78 -2.02
C ASN A 494 18.87 13.69 -2.12
N LYS A 495 20.04 13.08 -2.35
CA LYS A 495 21.27 13.80 -2.63
C LYS A 495 21.36 14.09 -4.12
N ARG A 496 21.45 15.39 -4.50
CA ARG A 496 21.61 15.83 -5.89
C ARG A 496 22.88 15.24 -6.52
N GLN A 497 22.73 14.65 -7.73
CA GLN A 497 23.81 14.21 -8.59
C GLN A 497 23.55 14.72 -10.03
N GLU A 498 24.59 14.95 -10.81
CA GLU A 498 24.44 15.45 -12.18
C GLU A 498 25.49 14.77 -13.07
N PHE A 499 25.06 14.40 -14.28
CA PHE A 499 25.94 13.96 -15.35
C PHE A 499 25.72 14.83 -16.59
N ARG A 500 26.82 15.32 -17.18
CA ARG A 500 26.81 16.12 -18.41
C ARG A 500 27.49 15.36 -19.54
N GLY A 501 26.74 15.07 -20.61
CA GLY A 501 27.26 14.63 -21.90
C GLY A 501 27.62 15.84 -22.79
N GLN A 502 27.79 15.60 -24.08
CA GLN A 502 28.06 16.67 -25.05
C GLN A 502 26.80 17.48 -25.35
N ARG A 503 25.65 16.81 -25.48
CA ARG A 503 24.35 17.38 -25.85
C ARG A 503 23.23 17.05 -24.87
N PHE A 504 23.54 16.43 -23.74
CA PHE A 504 22.56 16.17 -22.70
C PHE A 504 23.07 16.44 -21.31
N THR A 505 22.14 16.75 -20.43
CA THR A 505 22.36 16.81 -18.98
C THR A 505 21.33 15.92 -18.31
N SER A 506 21.80 15.00 -17.46
CA SER A 506 20.92 14.13 -16.66
C SER A 506 21.13 14.42 -15.18
N ILE A 507 20.05 14.72 -14.48
CA ILE A 507 20.07 15.23 -13.10
C ILE A 507 19.27 14.27 -12.20
N HIS A 508 19.95 13.74 -11.18
CA HIS A 508 19.31 13.01 -10.11
C HIS A 508 18.88 14.00 -9.03
N ASN A 509 17.62 14.41 -9.05
CA ASN A 509 17.05 15.34 -8.06
C ASN A 509 15.53 15.40 -8.19
N ASP A 510 14.90 16.14 -7.28
CA ASP A 510 13.51 16.53 -7.32
C ASP A 510 13.26 17.64 -8.36
N SER A 511 12.30 17.39 -9.25
CA SER A 511 11.94 18.32 -10.32
C SER A 511 11.38 19.66 -9.81
N CYS A 512 10.68 19.68 -8.66
CA CYS A 512 10.23 20.94 -8.06
C CYS A 512 11.40 21.82 -7.65
N ILE A 513 12.48 21.22 -7.14
CA ILE A 513 13.67 21.91 -6.69
C ILE A 513 14.53 22.31 -7.89
N GLU A 514 14.75 21.39 -8.83
CA GLU A 514 15.67 21.62 -9.95
C GLU A 514 15.14 22.66 -10.94
N LEU A 515 13.87 22.62 -11.31
CA LEU A 515 13.24 23.59 -12.20
C LEU A 515 13.23 25.01 -11.64
N ALA A 516 13.26 25.15 -10.31
CA ALA A 516 13.37 26.46 -9.68
C ALA A 516 14.71 27.14 -9.97
N ALA A 517 15.78 26.37 -10.22
CA ALA A 517 17.10 26.87 -10.55
C ALA A 517 17.28 27.23 -12.04
N PHE A 518 16.38 26.81 -12.94
CA PHE A 518 16.48 27.09 -14.37
C PHE A 518 16.17 28.56 -14.66
N ALA A 519 16.85 29.09 -15.68
CA ALA A 519 16.60 30.45 -16.13
C ALA A 519 15.23 30.61 -16.81
N ASP A 520 14.66 31.81 -16.76
CA ASP A 520 13.42 32.14 -17.44
C ASP A 520 13.56 31.95 -18.94
N ASN A 521 12.53 31.37 -19.58
CA ASN A 521 12.47 31.20 -21.05
C ASN A 521 13.70 30.47 -21.63
N SER A 522 14.27 29.51 -20.91
CA SER A 522 15.46 28.77 -21.31
C SER A 522 15.17 27.47 -22.05
N ILE A 523 13.98 26.89 -21.87
CA ILE A 523 13.59 25.59 -22.42
C ILE A 523 12.74 25.77 -23.68
N ASP A 524 13.08 25.02 -24.74
CA ASP A 524 12.33 25.07 -26.01
C ASP A 524 11.09 24.19 -25.98
N MET A 525 11.17 23.03 -25.34
CA MET A 525 10.04 22.10 -25.22
C MET A 525 10.13 21.29 -23.94
N PHE A 526 9.01 21.14 -23.24
CA PHE A 526 8.83 20.07 -22.28
C PHE A 526 8.11 18.89 -22.93
N CYS A 527 8.63 17.69 -22.70
CA CYS A 527 8.01 16.44 -23.13
C CYS A 527 8.19 15.44 -21.99
N SER A 528 7.11 14.97 -21.41
CA SER A 528 7.17 14.11 -20.23
C SER A 528 5.93 13.23 -20.06
N SER A 529 6.12 12.07 -19.44
CA SER A 529 5.04 11.29 -18.87
C SER A 529 5.02 11.52 -17.37
N ILE A 530 4.02 12.23 -16.86
CA ILE A 530 3.91 12.45 -15.42
C ILE A 530 3.51 11.17 -14.70
N PRO A 531 3.91 10.99 -13.42
CA PRO A 531 3.42 9.89 -12.59
C PRO A 531 1.89 9.83 -12.60
N PHE A 532 1.33 8.62 -12.68
CA PHE A 532 -0.13 8.44 -12.73
C PHE A 532 -0.75 8.54 -11.33
N GLY A 533 -0.56 9.68 -10.68
CA GLY A 533 -1.00 9.95 -9.31
C GLY A 533 -0.39 8.96 -8.33
N THR A 534 -1.19 8.47 -7.39
CA THR A 534 -0.77 7.56 -6.33
C THR A 534 -0.73 6.07 -6.74
N GLN A 535 -0.75 5.78 -8.05
CA GLN A 535 -0.82 4.40 -8.55
C GLN A 535 0.50 3.64 -8.38
N TYR A 536 1.63 4.32 -8.55
CA TYR A 536 2.97 3.76 -8.47
C TYR A 536 3.87 4.65 -7.63
N GLU A 537 4.74 4.02 -6.85
CA GLU A 537 5.88 4.67 -6.22
C GLU A 537 7.11 4.41 -7.07
N TYR A 538 7.83 5.47 -7.40
CA TYR A 538 8.96 5.40 -8.32
C TYR A 538 10.31 5.27 -7.61
N VAL A 539 10.36 5.46 -6.29
CA VAL A 539 11.55 5.28 -5.45
C VAL A 539 11.37 4.12 -4.47
N PRO A 540 11.72 2.87 -4.86
CA PRO A 540 11.25 1.67 -4.17
C PRO A 540 11.96 1.31 -2.85
N LYS A 541 13.17 1.81 -2.56
CA LYS A 541 13.97 1.28 -1.44
C LYS A 541 13.93 2.08 -0.14
N GLU A 542 13.69 3.37 -0.19
CA GLU A 542 13.82 4.24 0.98
C GLU A 542 12.63 5.18 1.21
N GLY A 543 11.61 5.13 0.35
CA GLY A 543 10.49 6.08 0.31
C GLY A 543 10.98 7.52 0.23
N SER A 544 10.62 8.27 -0.78
CA SER A 544 11.01 9.68 -0.88
C SER A 544 9.81 10.58 -0.67
N LEU A 545 9.91 11.54 0.26
CA LEU A 545 8.89 12.58 0.43
C LEU A 545 8.66 13.37 -0.86
N ASN A 546 9.69 13.42 -1.69
CA ASN A 546 9.71 14.13 -2.97
C ASN A 546 9.01 13.34 -4.07
N ASP A 547 8.82 12.02 -3.93
CA ASP A 547 8.11 11.21 -4.92
C ASP A 547 6.65 11.66 -5.03
N ALA A 548 6.26 12.10 -6.22
CA ALA A 548 4.88 12.52 -6.48
C ALA A 548 3.88 11.35 -6.40
N GLY A 549 4.33 10.11 -6.64
CA GLY A 549 3.55 8.90 -6.41
C GLY A 549 3.29 8.59 -4.94
N TYR A 550 4.09 9.20 -4.06
CA TYR A 550 4.00 9.07 -2.61
C TYR A 550 3.10 10.14 -1.98
N ASN A 551 1.83 10.10 -2.28
CA ASN A 551 0.80 10.98 -1.73
C ASN A 551 -0.39 10.19 -1.21
N GLU A 552 -1.16 10.79 -0.32
CA GLU A 552 -2.33 10.15 0.29
C GLU A 552 -3.44 9.89 -0.75
N ASP A 553 -3.67 10.88 -1.60
CA ASP A 553 -4.69 10.89 -2.64
C ASP A 553 -4.26 11.73 -3.87
N ASN A 554 -5.08 11.79 -4.90
CA ASN A 554 -4.84 12.60 -6.07
C ASN A 554 -4.88 14.11 -5.79
N ALA A 555 -5.66 14.57 -4.82
CA ALA A 555 -5.67 15.97 -4.47
C ALA A 555 -4.32 16.39 -3.86
N ALA A 556 -3.71 15.53 -3.03
CA ALA A 556 -2.37 15.73 -2.50
C ALA A 556 -1.29 15.68 -3.60
N PHE A 557 -1.45 14.77 -4.59
CA PHE A 557 -0.60 14.71 -5.77
C PHE A 557 -0.61 16.04 -6.54
N TRP A 558 -1.79 16.58 -6.86
CA TRP A 558 -1.90 17.84 -7.59
C TRP A 558 -1.43 19.03 -6.76
N ARG A 559 -1.65 19.03 -5.43
CA ARG A 559 -1.06 20.04 -4.53
C ARG A 559 0.47 20.06 -4.58
N GLN A 560 1.11 18.90 -4.72
CA GLN A 560 2.56 18.82 -4.89
C GLN A 560 2.99 19.39 -6.25
N LEU A 561 2.30 19.05 -7.33
CA LEU A 561 2.61 19.55 -8.66
C LEU A 561 2.34 21.08 -8.80
N ASP A 562 1.49 21.67 -7.98
CA ASP A 562 1.28 23.11 -7.91
C ASP A 562 2.58 23.90 -7.58
N TYR A 563 3.59 23.25 -6.97
CA TYR A 563 4.91 23.85 -6.75
C TYR A 563 5.83 23.71 -7.96
N MET A 564 5.57 22.77 -8.88
CA MET A 564 6.38 22.51 -10.06
C MET A 564 5.86 23.28 -11.29
N ILE A 565 4.55 23.24 -11.56
CA ILE A 565 3.96 23.75 -12.80
C ILE A 565 4.25 25.25 -13.04
N PRO A 566 4.28 26.14 -12.03
CA PRO A 566 4.69 27.54 -12.23
C PRO A 566 6.10 27.69 -12.81
N ASN A 567 7.04 26.84 -12.36
CA ASN A 567 8.40 26.83 -12.87
C ASN A 567 8.50 26.27 -14.30
N LEU A 568 7.66 25.28 -14.67
CA LEU A 568 7.52 24.84 -16.06
C LEU A 568 7.07 26.01 -16.95
N TYR A 569 6.04 26.75 -16.51
CA TYR A 569 5.56 27.91 -17.24
C TYR A 569 6.62 29.01 -17.36
N ARG A 570 7.32 29.32 -16.29
CA ARG A 570 8.36 30.35 -16.25
C ARG A 570 9.51 30.03 -17.20
N THR A 571 10.02 28.79 -17.15
CA THR A 571 11.23 28.38 -17.87
C THR A 571 10.98 28.03 -19.33
N LEU A 572 9.75 27.69 -19.74
CA LEU A 572 9.38 27.46 -21.15
C LEU A 572 9.42 28.77 -21.93
N LYS A 573 9.99 28.79 -23.13
CA LYS A 573 9.98 29.94 -24.05
C LYS A 573 8.55 30.30 -24.48
N PRO A 574 8.23 31.60 -24.68
CA PRO A 574 6.89 32.03 -25.11
C PRO A 574 6.49 31.45 -26.46
N GLY A 575 5.26 30.96 -26.54
CA GLY A 575 4.70 30.34 -27.75
C GLY A 575 5.06 28.85 -27.90
N ARG A 576 5.92 28.31 -27.03
CA ARG A 576 6.41 26.92 -27.11
C ARG A 576 5.52 25.95 -26.33
N ILE A 577 5.79 24.67 -26.49
CA ILE A 577 4.93 23.56 -26.11
C ILE A 577 5.45 22.82 -24.86
N CYS A 578 4.49 22.46 -24.01
CA CYS A 578 4.65 21.46 -22.95
C CYS A 578 3.73 20.28 -23.27
N ALA A 579 4.30 19.16 -23.70
CA ALA A 579 3.58 17.93 -24.05
C ALA A 579 3.60 16.96 -22.84
N ILE A 580 2.43 16.66 -22.30
CA ILE A 580 2.27 15.83 -21.11
C ILE A 580 1.51 14.56 -21.47
N HIS A 581 2.14 13.41 -21.26
CA HIS A 581 1.52 12.10 -21.37
C HIS A 581 0.84 11.71 -20.06
N VAL A 582 -0.44 11.32 -20.18
CA VAL A 582 -1.26 10.90 -19.03
C VAL A 582 -2.20 9.75 -19.39
N LYS A 583 -2.69 9.07 -18.37
CA LYS A 583 -3.73 8.04 -18.46
C LYS A 583 -4.77 8.24 -17.39
N ASP A 584 -6.05 8.09 -17.72
CA ASP A 584 -7.12 8.01 -16.75
C ASP A 584 -7.04 6.70 -15.97
N ARG A 585 -7.63 6.64 -14.79
CA ARG A 585 -7.48 5.51 -13.87
C ARG A 585 -8.80 4.91 -13.48
N VAL A 586 -8.80 3.61 -13.20
CA VAL A 586 -9.93 2.91 -12.61
C VAL A 586 -9.77 2.84 -11.11
N VAL A 587 -10.73 3.37 -10.37
CA VAL A 587 -10.82 3.26 -8.91
C VAL A 587 -11.85 2.18 -8.58
N PHE A 588 -11.46 1.20 -7.75
CA PHE A 588 -12.33 0.08 -7.42
C PHE A 588 -13.36 0.46 -6.36
N GLY A 589 -14.57 -0.10 -6.46
CA GLY A 589 -15.69 0.21 -5.60
C GLY A 589 -15.48 -0.06 -4.10
N ASN A 590 -14.50 -0.88 -3.72
CA ASN A 590 -14.11 -1.07 -2.32
C ASN A 590 -13.22 0.08 -1.79
N VAL A 591 -12.66 0.91 -2.66
CA VAL A 591 -11.90 2.11 -2.29
C VAL A 591 -12.86 3.29 -2.14
N THR A 592 -13.81 3.44 -3.08
CA THR A 592 -14.81 4.53 -3.06
C THR A 592 -15.97 4.27 -2.09
N GLY A 593 -16.17 3.03 -1.65
CA GLY A 593 -17.33 2.61 -0.86
C GLY A 593 -18.61 2.45 -1.67
N LEU A 594 -18.59 2.70 -3.00
CA LEU A 594 -19.77 2.66 -3.87
C LEU A 594 -20.11 1.24 -4.37
N GLY A 595 -19.24 0.25 -4.14
CA GLY A 595 -19.43 -1.13 -4.55
C GLY A 595 -19.17 -1.42 -6.03
N PHE A 596 -19.07 -0.41 -6.90
CA PHE A 596 -18.72 -0.55 -8.31
C PHE A 596 -17.46 0.27 -8.66
N PRO A 597 -16.67 -0.15 -9.67
CA PRO A 597 -15.52 0.62 -10.11
C PRO A 597 -15.96 1.85 -10.91
N GLU A 598 -15.24 2.96 -10.74
CA GLU A 598 -15.44 4.19 -11.49
C GLU A 598 -14.15 4.64 -12.20
N LEU A 599 -14.30 5.53 -13.17
CA LEU A 599 -13.18 6.17 -13.85
C LEU A 599 -12.83 7.47 -13.11
N GLU A 600 -11.61 7.59 -12.65
CA GLU A 600 -11.07 8.85 -12.17
C GLU A 600 -10.48 9.65 -13.36
N PRO A 601 -11.02 10.85 -13.66
CA PRO A 601 -10.66 11.63 -14.83
C PRO A 601 -9.33 12.37 -14.63
N PHE A 602 -8.25 11.62 -14.40
CA PHE A 602 -6.91 12.15 -14.11
C PHE A 602 -6.38 13.08 -15.24
N SER A 603 -6.75 12.79 -16.49
CA SER A 603 -6.38 13.63 -17.62
C SER A 603 -7.06 15.01 -17.58
N ASP A 604 -8.29 15.09 -17.11
CA ASP A 604 -9.00 16.36 -16.95
C ASP A 604 -8.44 17.18 -15.77
N ASP A 605 -8.11 16.52 -14.66
CA ASP A 605 -7.43 17.14 -13.52
C ASP A 605 -6.09 17.75 -13.95
N CYS A 606 -5.33 17.05 -14.79
CA CYS A 606 -4.10 17.57 -15.39
C CYS A 606 -4.37 18.85 -16.21
N VAL A 607 -5.41 18.86 -17.03
CA VAL A 607 -5.78 20.06 -17.81
C VAL A 607 -6.10 21.23 -16.88
N PHE A 608 -6.86 21.00 -15.81
CA PHE A 608 -7.19 22.06 -14.86
C PHE A 608 -5.96 22.55 -14.10
N ALA A 609 -5.07 21.65 -13.64
CA ALA A 609 -3.84 22.02 -12.95
C ALA A 609 -2.93 22.90 -13.82
N PHE A 610 -2.67 22.52 -15.06
CA PHE A 610 -1.83 23.31 -15.96
C PHE A 610 -2.48 24.66 -16.34
N ARG A 611 -3.80 24.68 -16.61
CA ARG A 611 -4.52 25.91 -16.93
C ARG A 611 -4.55 26.90 -15.75
N LYS A 612 -4.60 26.42 -14.53
CA LYS A 612 -4.50 27.24 -13.31
C LYS A 612 -3.24 28.10 -13.30
N HIS A 613 -2.15 27.59 -13.87
CA HIS A 613 -0.84 28.26 -13.92
C HIS A 613 -0.54 28.95 -15.26
N GLY A 614 -1.56 29.21 -16.10
CA GLY A 614 -1.43 30.07 -17.29
C GLY A 614 -1.24 29.32 -18.61
N PHE A 615 -0.98 28.01 -18.58
CA PHE A 615 -0.92 27.21 -19.81
C PHE A 615 -2.26 27.18 -20.56
N ARG A 616 -2.20 27.00 -21.88
CA ARG A 616 -3.38 26.82 -22.75
C ARG A 616 -3.36 25.42 -23.33
N LEU A 617 -4.43 24.68 -23.18
CA LEU A 617 -4.57 23.40 -23.87
C LEU A 617 -4.76 23.68 -25.36
N LEU A 618 -3.83 23.24 -26.19
CA LEU A 618 -3.88 23.36 -27.62
C LEU A 618 -4.70 22.22 -28.23
N THR A 619 -4.41 21.00 -27.82
CA THR A 619 -5.14 19.80 -28.26
C THR A 619 -4.95 18.67 -27.27
N ARG A 620 -5.87 17.68 -27.31
CA ARG A 620 -5.77 16.40 -26.64
C ARG A 620 -5.66 15.32 -27.70
N VAL A 621 -4.55 14.60 -27.73
CA VAL A 621 -4.31 13.50 -28.67
C VAL A 621 -4.58 12.18 -27.97
N THR A 622 -5.54 11.42 -28.45
CA THR A 622 -5.86 10.11 -27.90
C THR A 622 -4.88 9.05 -28.41
N ILE A 623 -4.33 8.28 -27.50
CA ILE A 623 -3.46 7.15 -27.80
C ILE A 623 -4.30 5.87 -27.70
N ALA A 624 -4.55 5.24 -28.83
CA ALA A 624 -5.31 4.01 -28.91
C ALA A 624 -4.43 2.80 -28.54
N ASN A 625 -4.75 2.15 -27.44
CA ASN A 625 -4.06 0.95 -26.96
C ASN A 625 -4.86 -0.32 -27.25
N ASP A 626 -4.18 -1.46 -27.40
CA ASP A 626 -4.84 -2.76 -27.43
C ASP A 626 -5.24 -3.17 -26.01
N VAL A 627 -6.46 -2.84 -25.63
CA VAL A 627 -7.02 -3.11 -24.31
C VAL A 627 -7.09 -4.59 -23.93
N VAL A 628 -6.98 -5.48 -24.88
CA VAL A 628 -6.98 -6.94 -24.64
C VAL A 628 -5.61 -7.43 -24.20
N ARG A 629 -4.55 -6.82 -24.73
CA ARG A 629 -3.17 -7.17 -24.39
C ARG A 629 -2.64 -6.41 -23.19
N GLU A 630 -3.05 -5.19 -23.02
CA GLU A 630 -2.67 -4.33 -21.92
C GLU A 630 -3.57 -4.54 -20.70
N ASN A 631 -3.71 -5.79 -20.29
CA ASN A 631 -4.68 -6.27 -19.32
C ASN A 631 -4.52 -5.67 -17.89
N ASN A 632 -3.46 -4.95 -17.63
CA ASN A 632 -3.23 -4.30 -16.35
C ASN A 632 -3.85 -2.91 -16.38
N GLN A 633 -5.10 -2.78 -15.85
CA GLN A 633 -5.81 -1.53 -15.60
C GLN A 633 -6.70 -0.99 -16.74
N THR A 634 -6.89 -1.73 -17.80
CA THR A 634 -8.01 -1.49 -18.71
C THR A 634 -9.16 -2.37 -18.25
N TYR A 635 -9.99 -1.83 -17.38
CA TYR A 635 -11.13 -2.59 -16.83
C TYR A 635 -12.14 -2.85 -17.94
N ARG A 636 -12.18 -4.09 -18.42
CA ARG A 636 -13.12 -4.54 -19.44
C ARG A 636 -14.04 -5.60 -18.86
N LEU A 637 -15.34 -5.44 -19.06
CA LEU A 637 -16.29 -6.47 -18.69
C LEU A 637 -16.03 -7.75 -19.50
N THR A 638 -16.01 -8.90 -18.79
CA THR A 638 -16.05 -10.20 -19.44
C THR A 638 -17.45 -10.43 -20.03
N TYR A 639 -17.56 -11.34 -20.98
CA TYR A 639 -18.87 -11.72 -21.56
C TYR A 639 -19.89 -12.09 -20.48
N SER A 640 -19.47 -12.92 -19.52
CA SER A 640 -20.33 -13.36 -18.41
C SER A 640 -20.81 -12.23 -17.50
N GLU A 641 -20.02 -11.17 -17.33
CA GLU A 641 -20.40 -10.00 -16.56
C GLU A 641 -21.31 -9.05 -17.38
N MET A 642 -21.01 -8.85 -18.65
CA MET A 642 -21.81 -8.04 -19.55
C MET A 642 -23.22 -8.60 -19.68
N VAL A 643 -23.39 -9.92 -19.73
CA VAL A 643 -24.70 -10.58 -19.79
C VAL A 643 -25.49 -10.43 -18.49
N LYS A 644 -24.80 -10.30 -17.35
CA LYS A 644 -25.44 -10.09 -16.05
C LYS A 644 -25.92 -8.67 -15.87
N ASP A 645 -25.05 -7.71 -16.16
CA ASP A 645 -25.34 -6.29 -16.02
C ASP A 645 -24.38 -5.45 -16.88
N GLY A 646 -24.89 -4.95 -17.99
CA GLY A 646 -24.15 -4.10 -18.92
C GLY A 646 -23.93 -2.66 -18.40
N THR A 647 -24.52 -2.28 -17.28
CA THR A 647 -24.29 -0.97 -16.65
C THR A 647 -23.02 -0.93 -15.80
N LYS A 648 -22.47 -2.10 -15.45
CA LYS A 648 -21.16 -2.20 -14.82
C LYS A 648 -20.10 -1.78 -15.82
N MET A 649 -19.13 -0.99 -15.39
CA MET A 649 -18.05 -0.43 -16.22
C MET A 649 -17.45 -1.44 -17.21
N GLY A 650 -17.26 -1.06 -18.48
CA GLY A 650 -16.97 -2.00 -19.53
C GLY A 650 -16.02 -1.59 -20.65
N ALA A 651 -15.47 -0.38 -20.67
CA ALA A 651 -14.54 0.04 -21.73
C ALA A 651 -13.09 0.08 -21.25
N GLY A 652 -12.15 -0.19 -22.14
CA GLY A 652 -10.74 0.07 -21.87
C GLY A 652 -10.45 1.56 -21.71
N VAL A 653 -9.40 1.90 -20.99
CA VAL A 653 -9.00 3.28 -20.72
C VAL A 653 -7.90 3.69 -21.71
N SER A 654 -8.14 4.78 -22.45
CA SER A 654 -7.16 5.36 -23.37
C SER A 654 -6.07 6.14 -22.62
N GLU A 655 -4.95 6.34 -23.29
CA GLU A 655 -3.90 7.28 -22.88
C GLU A 655 -4.00 8.56 -23.71
N TYR A 656 -3.38 9.63 -23.22
CA TYR A 656 -3.47 10.92 -23.89
C TYR A 656 -2.13 11.64 -23.90
N TRP A 657 -1.83 12.32 -25.04
CA TRP A 657 -0.97 13.48 -25.05
C TRP A 657 -1.80 14.73 -24.82
N LEU A 658 -1.57 15.45 -23.74
CA LEU A 658 -2.12 16.77 -23.48
C LEU A 658 -1.09 17.80 -23.95
N ILE A 659 -1.42 18.53 -24.99
CA ILE A 659 -0.51 19.49 -25.60
C ILE A 659 -0.84 20.88 -25.09
N PHE A 660 -0.02 21.36 -24.18
CA PHE A 660 -0.14 22.70 -23.62
C PHE A 660 0.79 23.67 -24.31
N ARG A 661 0.34 24.93 -24.43
CA ARG A 661 1.12 26.02 -25.00
C ARG A 661 1.24 27.16 -23.99
N LYS A 662 2.44 27.68 -23.79
CA LYS A 662 2.65 29.00 -23.19
C LYS A 662 2.28 30.07 -24.23
N PRO A 663 1.45 31.07 -23.91
CA PRO A 663 1.18 32.17 -24.85
C PRO A 663 2.47 32.84 -25.31
N GLN A 664 2.48 33.28 -26.56
CA GLN A 664 3.53 34.15 -27.15
C GLN A 664 3.47 35.57 -26.56
N THR A 665 4.55 36.33 -26.65
CA THR A 665 4.59 37.68 -26.09
C THR A 665 3.74 38.66 -26.89
N ASP A 666 3.74 38.54 -28.22
CA ASP A 666 2.92 39.36 -29.11
C ASP A 666 1.59 38.65 -29.41
N HIS A 667 0.56 39.01 -28.67
CA HIS A 667 -0.78 38.43 -28.82
C HIS A 667 -1.50 38.80 -30.12
N THR A 668 -0.94 39.69 -30.93
CA THR A 668 -1.48 40.04 -32.26
C THR A 668 -1.08 39.02 -33.33
N LYS A 669 -0.07 38.22 -33.06
CA LYS A 669 0.45 37.14 -33.92
C LYS A 669 -0.01 35.77 -33.43
N ALA A 670 -0.22 34.86 -34.36
CA ALA A 670 -0.60 33.50 -34.05
C ALA A 670 0.63 32.59 -33.77
N TYR A 671 1.81 33.01 -34.18
CA TYR A 671 3.03 32.22 -34.12
C TYR A 671 3.77 32.38 -32.78
N ALA A 672 4.60 31.41 -32.42
CA ALA A 672 5.52 31.52 -31.31
C ALA A 672 6.55 32.61 -31.54
N ASP A 673 7.16 33.17 -30.47
CA ASP A 673 8.23 34.14 -30.56
C ASP A 673 9.43 33.57 -31.35
N VAL A 674 9.70 32.26 -31.13
CA VAL A 674 10.62 31.46 -31.93
C VAL A 674 9.84 30.27 -32.50
N PRO A 675 9.39 30.33 -33.76
CA PRO A 675 8.54 29.32 -34.37
C PRO A 675 9.25 27.97 -34.55
N VAL A 676 8.49 26.87 -34.47
CA VAL A 676 8.94 25.57 -34.96
C VAL A 676 8.73 25.56 -36.47
N THR A 677 9.81 25.54 -37.23
CA THR A 677 9.78 25.60 -38.69
C THR A 677 10.30 24.30 -39.31
N ARG A 678 9.84 23.95 -40.49
CA ARG A 678 10.31 22.86 -41.30
C ARG A 678 10.68 23.32 -42.69
N SER A 679 11.77 22.80 -43.24
CA SER A 679 12.05 23.04 -44.65
C SER A 679 11.05 22.26 -45.53
N LYS A 680 10.86 22.69 -46.76
CA LYS A 680 10.04 21.94 -47.72
C LYS A 680 10.65 20.60 -48.11
N ASP A 681 11.96 20.49 -47.95
CA ASP A 681 12.68 19.23 -48.23
C ASP A 681 12.48 18.21 -47.07
N ASP A 682 12.47 18.70 -45.81
CA ASP A 682 12.24 17.87 -44.63
C ASP A 682 10.77 17.50 -44.45
N TYR A 683 9.85 18.34 -44.90
CA TYR A 683 8.39 18.13 -44.84
C TYR A 683 7.70 18.49 -46.14
N PRO A 684 7.82 17.64 -47.17
CA PRO A 684 7.29 17.89 -48.49
C PRO A 684 5.77 17.81 -48.58
N LEU A 685 5.20 18.44 -49.59
CA LEU A 685 3.76 18.50 -49.82
C LEU A 685 3.03 17.15 -49.73
N PRO A 686 3.56 16.05 -50.32
CA PRO A 686 2.89 14.76 -50.21
C PRO A 686 2.76 14.26 -48.75
N TRP A 687 3.73 14.55 -47.92
CA TRP A 687 3.65 14.20 -46.51
C TRP A 687 2.57 14.99 -45.80
N TRP A 688 2.52 16.29 -46.03
CA TRP A 688 1.48 17.13 -45.48
C TRP A 688 0.08 16.70 -45.93
N GLN A 689 -0.10 16.35 -47.20
CA GLN A 689 -1.38 15.86 -47.70
C GLN A 689 -1.82 14.57 -46.95
N VAL A 690 -0.92 13.64 -46.72
CA VAL A 690 -1.22 12.41 -45.96
C VAL A 690 -1.55 12.74 -44.51
N ASP A 691 -0.80 13.62 -43.86
CA ASP A 691 -1.02 13.98 -42.48
C ASP A 691 -2.29 14.82 -42.28
N ALA A 692 -2.60 15.73 -43.17
CA ALA A 692 -3.75 16.63 -43.05
C ALA A 692 -5.07 15.98 -43.51
N ASP A 693 -5.03 15.25 -44.62
CA ASP A 693 -6.24 14.74 -45.26
C ASP A 693 -6.47 13.26 -44.99
N GLY A 694 -5.45 12.55 -44.54
CA GLY A 694 -5.47 11.11 -44.33
C GLY A 694 -6.63 10.59 -43.51
N MET A 695 -7.31 11.46 -42.79
CA MET A 695 -8.44 11.13 -41.96
C MET A 695 -9.79 11.53 -42.51
N GLN A 696 -9.83 12.53 -43.30
CA GLN A 696 -11.08 12.84 -44.03
C GLN A 696 -11.43 11.77 -45.03
N CYS A 697 -10.42 11.03 -45.46
CA CYS A 697 -10.63 9.85 -46.29
C CYS A 697 -11.23 8.68 -45.55
N SER A 698 -11.34 8.77 -44.26
CA SER A 698 -12.01 7.76 -43.49
C SER A 698 -13.52 7.87 -43.44
N ASP A 699 -14.07 8.96 -43.91
CA ASP A 699 -15.50 9.07 -44.11
C ASP A 699 -15.99 8.26 -45.25
N GLY A 700 -16.49 7.13 -44.98
CA GLY A 700 -16.87 6.18 -45.98
C GLY A 700 -15.62 5.65 -46.69
N ASN A 701 -14.60 5.54 -45.95
CA ASN A 701 -13.35 4.96 -46.38
C ASN A 701 -13.60 3.67 -47.07
N ARG A 702 -13.54 3.75 -48.36
CA ARG A 702 -13.30 2.55 -49.05
C ARG A 702 -11.88 2.11 -48.72
N LEU A 703 -11.79 0.89 -48.23
CA LEU A 703 -10.52 0.16 -48.25
C LEU A 703 -9.93 0.29 -49.63
N LEU A 704 -8.64 0.58 -49.74
CA LEU A 704 -7.95 0.47 -51.02
C LEU A 704 -8.20 -0.93 -51.57
N MET A 705 -8.72 -1.03 -52.77
CA MET A 705 -8.93 -2.29 -53.42
C MET A 705 -7.57 -2.93 -53.71
N PRO A 706 -7.44 -4.26 -53.66
CA PRO A 706 -6.18 -4.95 -53.96
C PRO A 706 -5.53 -4.51 -55.24
N GLU A 707 -6.34 -4.22 -56.28
CA GLU A 707 -5.90 -3.77 -57.61
C GLU A 707 -5.23 -2.39 -57.58
N GLU A 708 -5.59 -1.55 -56.63
CA GLU A 708 -4.99 -0.22 -56.43
C GLU A 708 -3.63 -0.29 -55.76
N LEU A 709 -3.36 -1.38 -55.05
CA LEU A 709 -2.09 -1.67 -54.41
C LEU A 709 -1.24 -2.67 -55.25
N ASP A 710 -1.82 -3.17 -56.32
CA ASP A 710 -1.13 -4.15 -57.20
C ASP A 710 0.15 -3.55 -57.78
N GLY A 711 1.25 -4.25 -57.62
CA GLY A 711 2.57 -3.79 -57.99
C GLY A 711 3.41 -3.12 -56.89
N TYR A 712 2.81 -2.72 -55.74
CA TYR A 712 3.52 -2.10 -54.65
C TYR A 712 3.65 -3.01 -53.40
N VAL A 713 2.73 -3.93 -53.26
CA VAL A 713 2.67 -4.73 -52.04
C VAL A 713 2.18 -6.13 -52.44
N GLY A 714 2.93 -7.14 -52.40
CA GLY A 714 2.48 -8.52 -52.67
C GLY A 714 1.32 -8.96 -51.77
N LEU A 715 0.16 -8.35 -51.95
CA LEU A 715 -1.08 -8.71 -51.30
C LEU A 715 -1.53 -10.08 -51.82
N LEU A 716 -2.12 -10.85 -50.93
CA LEU A 716 -2.76 -12.10 -51.33
C LEU A 716 -3.89 -11.81 -52.34
N ALA A 717 -3.88 -12.51 -53.45
CA ALA A 717 -4.97 -12.43 -54.39
C ALA A 717 -6.29 -12.84 -53.74
N PRO A 718 -7.45 -12.27 -54.18
CA PRO A 718 -8.75 -12.62 -53.61
C PRO A 718 -9.03 -14.12 -53.55
N GLU A 719 -8.56 -14.86 -54.53
CA GLU A 719 -8.66 -16.34 -54.59
C GLU A 719 -7.85 -17.03 -53.49
N GLN A 720 -6.71 -16.48 -53.09
CA GLN A 720 -5.91 -17.01 -51.98
C GLN A 720 -6.59 -16.73 -50.65
N LEU A 721 -7.15 -15.52 -50.47
CA LEU A 721 -7.91 -15.15 -49.25
C LEU A 721 -9.17 -16.00 -49.09
N ALA A 722 -9.88 -16.33 -50.20
CA ALA A 722 -11.08 -17.15 -50.16
C ALA A 722 -10.83 -18.56 -49.67
N ASN A 723 -9.60 -19.08 -49.87
CA ASN A 723 -9.21 -20.45 -49.52
C ASN A 723 -8.49 -20.56 -48.15
N MET A 724 -8.29 -19.46 -47.43
CA MET A 724 -7.63 -19.43 -46.11
C MET A 724 -8.62 -19.47 -44.99
N GLU A 725 -8.33 -20.26 -43.94
CA GLU A 725 -9.10 -20.18 -42.68
C GLU A 725 -8.83 -18.85 -41.99
N ILE A 726 -9.81 -18.35 -41.25
CA ILE A 726 -9.77 -17.06 -40.52
C ILE A 726 -8.49 -16.92 -39.70
N ASN A 727 -8.09 -17.97 -38.98
CA ASN A 727 -6.86 -17.95 -38.18
C ASN A 727 -5.58 -17.86 -39.06
N GLN A 728 -5.61 -18.36 -40.26
CA GLN A 728 -4.49 -18.26 -41.21
C GLN A 728 -4.41 -16.87 -41.80
N ILE A 729 -5.54 -16.25 -42.15
CA ILE A 729 -5.66 -14.86 -42.61
C ILE A 729 -5.12 -13.92 -41.51
N TYR A 730 -5.53 -14.14 -40.25
CA TYR A 730 -5.08 -13.33 -39.13
C TYR A 730 -3.57 -13.46 -38.89
N ARG A 731 -2.99 -14.67 -38.95
CA ARG A 731 -1.54 -14.87 -38.81
C ARG A 731 -0.77 -14.26 -39.97
N TRP A 732 -1.27 -14.39 -41.19
CA TRP A 732 -0.68 -13.81 -42.39
C TRP A 732 -0.68 -12.29 -42.29
N TRP A 733 -1.81 -11.68 -41.96
CA TRP A 733 -1.95 -10.23 -41.77
C TRP A 733 -0.98 -9.69 -40.73
N ARG A 734 -0.84 -10.36 -39.61
CA ARG A 734 0.14 -10.00 -38.58
C ARG A 734 1.58 -10.10 -39.10
N ALA A 735 1.91 -11.14 -39.82
CA ALA A 735 3.23 -11.31 -40.40
C ALA A 735 3.51 -10.28 -41.51
N TYR A 736 2.51 -9.97 -42.30
CA TYR A 736 2.59 -8.99 -43.36
C TYR A 736 2.82 -7.58 -42.83
N ARG A 737 2.04 -7.15 -41.86
CA ARG A 737 2.24 -5.86 -41.16
C ARG A 737 3.65 -5.74 -40.56
N ARG A 738 4.18 -6.83 -40.05
CA ARG A 738 5.54 -6.87 -39.52
C ARG A 738 6.61 -6.70 -40.59
N LYS A 739 6.43 -7.37 -41.72
CA LYS A 739 7.45 -7.45 -42.74
C LYS A 739 7.47 -6.21 -43.65
N HIS A 740 6.35 -5.69 -44.01
CA HIS A 740 6.21 -4.68 -45.05
C HIS A 740 5.93 -3.28 -44.57
N ARG A 741 5.57 -3.09 -43.30
CA ARG A 741 5.25 -1.78 -42.69
C ARG A 741 4.53 -0.80 -43.65
N TYR A 742 3.69 -1.37 -44.54
CA TYR A 742 2.92 -0.54 -45.45
C TYR A 742 1.90 0.23 -44.68
N GLY A 743 2.07 1.48 -44.62
CA GLY A 743 1.26 2.41 -43.93
C GLY A 743 1.54 3.80 -44.47
N ARG A 744 1.34 4.79 -43.61
CA ARG A 744 1.56 6.19 -43.97
C ARG A 744 2.97 6.43 -44.51
N GLU A 745 3.99 5.81 -43.97
CA GLU A 745 5.39 6.04 -44.40
C GLU A 745 5.66 5.56 -45.80
N MET A 746 5.12 4.41 -46.20
CA MET A 746 5.24 3.96 -47.59
C MET A 746 4.41 4.79 -48.53
N HIS A 747 3.23 5.26 -48.12
CA HIS A 747 2.41 6.16 -48.92
C HIS A 747 3.08 7.51 -49.13
N LYS A 748 3.74 8.06 -48.09
CA LYS A 748 4.57 9.26 -48.18
C LYS A 748 5.72 9.07 -49.19
N ALA A 749 6.44 7.94 -49.12
CA ALA A 749 7.52 7.62 -50.01
C ALA A 749 7.02 7.55 -51.48
N LEU A 750 5.88 6.91 -51.73
CA LEU A 750 5.26 6.87 -53.07
C LEU A 750 4.88 8.29 -53.53
N GLY A 751 4.33 9.11 -52.65
CA GLY A 751 4.00 10.52 -52.94
C GLY A 751 5.22 11.31 -53.40
N MET A 752 6.37 11.10 -52.74
CA MET A 752 7.64 11.73 -53.10
C MET A 752 8.09 11.34 -54.52
N GLU A 753 7.99 10.07 -54.91
CA GLU A 753 8.36 9.64 -56.24
C GLU A 753 7.41 10.18 -57.33
N LEU A 754 6.10 10.20 -57.04
CA LEU A 754 5.12 10.80 -57.94
C LEU A 754 5.32 12.32 -58.12
N ASP A 755 5.71 13.02 -57.06
CA ASP A 755 6.00 14.46 -57.11
C ASP A 755 7.25 14.77 -57.96
N LYS A 756 8.33 14.02 -57.74
CA LYS A 756 9.55 14.09 -58.59
C LYS A 756 9.26 13.87 -60.07
N LEU A 757 8.30 13.04 -60.39
CA LEU A 757 7.87 12.78 -61.76
C LEU A 757 6.85 13.81 -62.27
N GLY A 758 6.45 14.83 -61.48
CA GLY A 758 5.40 15.78 -61.80
C GLY A 758 4.01 15.12 -61.97
N ARG A 759 3.78 13.98 -61.38
CA ARG A 759 2.58 13.13 -61.53
C ARG A 759 1.76 13.04 -60.27
N LEU A 760 2.06 13.80 -59.20
CA LEU A 760 1.35 13.76 -57.93
C LEU A 760 -0.13 14.17 -58.12
N PRO A 761 -1.11 13.27 -57.90
CA PRO A 761 -2.52 13.62 -58.04
C PRO A 761 -2.98 14.55 -56.89
N LYS A 762 -3.91 15.47 -57.16
CA LYS A 762 -4.54 16.30 -56.12
C LYS A 762 -5.27 15.45 -55.05
N THR A 763 -5.68 14.25 -55.41
CA THR A 763 -6.41 13.30 -54.56
C THR A 763 -5.52 12.22 -53.96
N PHE A 764 -4.20 12.40 -54.03
CA PHE A 764 -3.25 11.37 -53.55
C PHE A 764 -3.48 10.96 -52.14
N SER A 765 -3.78 11.89 -51.25
CA SER A 765 -4.07 11.63 -49.83
C SER A 765 -5.29 10.72 -49.61
N LEU A 766 -6.27 10.76 -50.56
CA LEU A 766 -7.47 9.95 -50.49
C LEU A 766 -7.20 8.43 -50.62
N PHE A 767 -6.03 8.07 -51.11
CA PHE A 767 -5.59 6.67 -51.24
C PHE A 767 -4.62 6.25 -50.14
N ALA A 768 -4.44 7.11 -49.13
CA ALA A 768 -3.68 6.72 -47.96
C ALA A 768 -4.34 5.50 -47.28
N PRO A 769 -3.58 4.48 -46.89
CA PRO A 769 -4.17 3.31 -46.27
C PRO A 769 -5.00 3.67 -45.05
N ALA A 770 -6.29 3.39 -45.12
CA ALA A 770 -7.18 3.38 -43.97
C ALA A 770 -6.95 2.09 -43.21
N VAL A 771 -5.89 2.04 -42.48
CA VAL A 771 -5.67 0.92 -41.56
C VAL A 771 -6.40 1.18 -40.25
N PRO A 772 -6.72 0.13 -39.46
CA PRO A 772 -7.28 0.32 -38.11
C PRO A 772 -6.43 1.21 -37.22
N ASP A 773 -5.20 1.42 -37.60
CA ASP A 773 -4.23 2.33 -36.97
C ASP A 773 -4.27 3.74 -37.57
N HIS A 774 -5.39 4.13 -38.01
CA HIS A 774 -5.63 5.33 -38.76
C HIS A 774 -5.54 6.50 -37.88
N LEU A 775 -4.64 7.31 -38.18
CA LEU A 775 -4.25 8.43 -37.34
C LEU A 775 -4.79 9.71 -37.88
N THR A 776 -5.63 10.35 -37.06
CA THR A 776 -5.79 11.82 -37.21
C THR A 776 -4.64 12.48 -36.47
N ASP A 777 -4.57 13.78 -36.60
CA ASP A 777 -3.74 14.59 -35.72
C ASP A 777 -4.11 14.43 -34.22
N THR A 778 -5.24 13.82 -33.90
CA THR A 778 -5.77 13.69 -32.55
C THR A 778 -5.87 12.25 -32.07
N ILE A 779 -5.55 11.25 -32.91
CA ILE A 779 -5.54 9.84 -32.51
C ILE A 779 -4.22 9.20 -32.97
N LEU A 780 -3.47 8.70 -32.01
CA LEU A 780 -2.27 7.92 -32.24
C LEU A 780 -2.55 6.45 -31.94
N SER A 781 -2.19 5.55 -32.84
CA SER A 781 -2.22 4.13 -32.56
C SER A 781 -0.85 3.66 -32.10
N VAL A 782 -0.83 2.99 -30.97
CA VAL A 782 0.36 2.31 -30.50
C VAL A 782 0.40 0.95 -31.17
N HIS A 783 1.39 0.72 -32.01
CA HIS A 783 1.58 -0.59 -32.63
C HIS A 783 1.70 -1.71 -31.60
N ASP A 784 1.30 -2.89 -31.98
CA ASP A 784 1.47 -4.14 -31.22
C ASP A 784 2.87 -4.34 -30.60
N TYR A 785 3.84 -3.57 -31.03
CA TYR A 785 5.25 -3.62 -30.63
C TYR A 785 5.73 -2.40 -29.86
N SER A 786 4.87 -1.47 -29.48
CA SER A 786 5.30 -0.27 -28.77
C SER A 786 6.05 -0.58 -27.46
N ARG A 787 5.67 -1.67 -26.78
CA ARG A 787 6.42 -2.17 -25.61
C ARG A 787 7.80 -2.72 -25.96
N MET A 788 7.98 -3.30 -27.14
CA MET A 788 9.29 -3.76 -27.63
C MET A 788 10.16 -2.60 -28.13
N HIS A 789 9.54 -1.46 -28.45
CA HIS A 789 10.23 -0.22 -28.80
C HIS A 789 10.49 0.69 -27.59
N SER A 790 10.24 0.20 -26.38
CA SER A 790 10.68 0.88 -25.16
C SER A 790 12.08 0.46 -24.76
N LEU A 791 12.79 1.29 -24.03
CA LEU A 791 14.13 0.97 -23.53
C LEU A 791 14.14 -0.23 -22.55
N ASN A 792 13.01 -0.58 -21.96
CA ASN A 792 12.89 -1.78 -21.10
C ASN A 792 13.20 -3.11 -21.82
N GLY A 793 12.95 -3.20 -23.10
CA GLY A 793 13.31 -4.40 -23.86
C GLY A 793 14.81 -4.72 -23.75
N ASN A 794 15.63 -3.71 -23.69
CA ASN A 794 17.07 -3.85 -23.52
C ASN A 794 17.46 -4.14 -22.05
N GLN A 795 16.72 -3.64 -21.07
CA GLN A 795 16.98 -3.88 -19.64
C GLN A 795 16.82 -5.35 -19.26
N SER A 796 15.79 -6.03 -19.74
CA SER A 796 15.57 -7.46 -19.49
C SER A 796 16.74 -8.32 -19.98
N GLN A 797 17.32 -7.97 -21.13
CA GLN A 797 18.51 -8.64 -21.68
C GLN A 797 19.77 -8.38 -20.83
N ARG A 798 19.87 -7.21 -20.23
CA ARG A 798 21.02 -6.79 -19.41
C ARG A 798 20.88 -7.13 -17.92
N ARG A 799 19.79 -7.78 -17.48
CA ARG A 799 19.46 -8.09 -16.07
C ARG A 799 19.41 -6.84 -15.17
N LEU A 800 19.00 -5.71 -15.72
CA LEU A 800 18.77 -4.47 -14.97
C LEU A 800 17.35 -4.43 -14.43
N GLU A 801 17.12 -3.59 -13.42
CA GLU A 801 15.77 -3.35 -12.88
C GLU A 801 14.89 -2.72 -13.96
N ASN A 802 13.72 -3.32 -14.22
CA ASN A 802 12.80 -2.81 -15.24
C ASN A 802 12.04 -1.59 -14.70
N HIS A 803 11.96 -0.55 -15.52
CA HIS A 803 11.08 0.59 -15.24
C HIS A 803 9.61 0.13 -15.24
N ILE A 804 8.82 0.64 -14.29
CA ILE A 804 7.44 0.18 -14.06
C ILE A 804 6.55 0.49 -15.28
N CYS A 805 6.71 1.68 -15.88
CA CYS A 805 5.87 2.17 -16.98
C CYS A 805 6.73 2.95 -17.99
N PRO A 806 7.49 2.27 -18.88
CA PRO A 806 8.35 2.95 -19.83
C PRO A 806 7.53 3.62 -20.94
N LEU A 807 7.83 4.87 -21.25
CA LEU A 807 7.20 5.61 -22.35
C LEU A 807 7.65 5.02 -23.71
N PRO A 808 6.74 4.70 -24.64
CA PRO A 808 7.10 4.19 -25.95
C PRO A 808 7.88 5.22 -26.79
N ILE A 809 8.94 4.75 -27.44
CA ILE A 809 9.83 5.59 -28.26
C ILE A 809 9.06 6.32 -29.38
N ASP A 810 8.15 5.61 -30.05
CA ASP A 810 7.41 6.16 -31.18
C ASP A 810 6.51 7.34 -30.80
N LEU A 811 5.91 7.28 -29.60
CA LEU A 811 5.10 8.40 -29.07
C LEU A 811 5.94 9.64 -28.78
N VAL A 812 7.15 9.42 -28.24
CA VAL A 812 8.10 10.51 -27.96
C VAL A 812 8.61 11.11 -29.26
N LYS A 813 8.96 10.29 -30.25
CA LYS A 813 9.38 10.75 -31.58
C LYS A 813 8.32 11.63 -32.23
N TRP A 814 7.06 11.21 -32.20
CA TRP A 814 5.97 12.00 -32.72
C TRP A 814 5.88 13.40 -32.08
N ALA A 815 5.96 13.46 -30.76
CA ALA A 815 5.84 14.73 -30.03
C ALA A 815 7.04 15.65 -30.31
N ILE A 816 8.28 15.13 -30.25
CA ILE A 816 9.50 15.89 -30.48
C ILE A 816 9.58 16.36 -31.93
N ASP A 817 9.24 15.51 -32.89
CA ASP A 817 9.22 15.89 -34.32
C ASP A 817 8.27 17.03 -34.59
N ARG A 818 7.07 16.96 -34.03
CA ARG A 818 6.02 17.93 -34.30
C ARG A 818 6.25 19.27 -33.62
N TYR A 819 6.81 19.32 -32.44
CA TYR A 819 6.82 20.52 -31.59
C TYR A 819 8.20 21.07 -31.26
N SER A 820 9.26 20.60 -31.90
CA SER A 820 10.62 21.13 -31.71
C SER A 820 11.41 21.20 -33.03
N ASN A 821 12.37 22.15 -33.10
CA ASN A 821 13.36 22.21 -34.17
C ASN A 821 14.59 21.35 -33.85
N PRO A 822 15.38 20.91 -34.86
CA PRO A 822 16.74 20.42 -34.61
C PRO A 822 17.56 21.45 -33.83
N GLY A 823 18.31 20.99 -32.83
CA GLY A 823 19.08 21.86 -31.94
C GLY A 823 18.30 22.46 -30.77
N ASP A 824 16.98 22.38 -30.74
CA ASP A 824 16.16 22.82 -29.59
C ASP A 824 16.48 22.02 -28.32
N LEU A 825 16.33 22.67 -27.17
CA LEU A 825 16.48 22.03 -25.86
C LEU A 825 15.16 21.43 -25.39
N VAL A 826 15.12 20.09 -25.31
CA VAL A 826 13.99 19.32 -24.81
C VAL A 826 14.22 18.90 -23.38
N CYS A 827 13.28 19.20 -22.48
CA CYS A 827 13.39 18.84 -21.06
C CYS A 827 12.30 17.84 -20.64
N ASP A 828 12.71 16.80 -19.94
CA ASP A 828 11.82 15.81 -19.27
C ASP A 828 11.99 15.92 -17.76
N MET A 829 10.91 16.31 -17.06
CA MET A 829 10.91 16.47 -15.62
C MET A 829 10.66 15.16 -14.84
N PHE A 830 10.33 14.06 -15.52
CA PHE A 830 10.17 12.72 -14.96
C PHE A 830 10.82 11.70 -15.90
N ALA A 831 12.13 11.82 -16.07
CA ALA A 831 12.85 11.17 -17.16
C ALA A 831 12.87 9.62 -17.10
N GLY A 832 12.63 9.03 -15.91
CA GLY A 832 12.70 7.59 -15.73
C GLY A 832 14.04 7.03 -16.21
N ILE A 833 14.01 6.05 -17.11
CA ILE A 833 15.21 5.49 -17.75
C ILE A 833 15.72 6.33 -18.94
N GLY A 834 15.29 7.58 -19.06
CA GLY A 834 15.80 8.54 -20.05
C GLY A 834 15.23 8.40 -21.46
N THR A 835 14.01 7.92 -21.64
CA THR A 835 13.43 7.72 -22.99
C THR A 835 13.33 9.02 -23.77
N VAL A 836 12.86 10.13 -23.17
CA VAL A 836 12.73 11.42 -23.86
C VAL A 836 14.10 12.01 -24.20
N PRO A 837 15.06 12.12 -23.26
CA PRO A 837 16.43 12.53 -23.60
C PRO A 837 17.07 11.68 -24.70
N TYR A 838 16.93 10.35 -24.62
CA TYR A 838 17.44 9.43 -25.65
C TYR A 838 16.89 9.75 -27.05
N VAL A 839 15.58 9.93 -27.15
CA VAL A 839 14.90 10.24 -28.43
C VAL A 839 15.26 11.64 -28.92
N ALA A 840 15.34 12.62 -28.03
CA ALA A 840 15.77 13.98 -28.36
C ALA A 840 17.16 13.98 -29.02
N LEU A 841 18.11 13.24 -28.44
CA LEU A 841 19.45 13.05 -29.00
C LEU A 841 19.40 12.33 -30.35
N ASP A 842 18.62 11.24 -30.48
CA ASP A 842 18.45 10.51 -31.74
C ASP A 842 17.93 11.42 -32.88
N MET A 843 17.12 12.40 -32.53
CA MET A 843 16.54 13.35 -33.47
C MET A 843 17.36 14.66 -33.62
N GLY A 844 18.57 14.76 -33.07
CA GLY A 844 19.43 15.93 -33.23
C GLY A 844 19.06 17.12 -32.34
N ARG A 845 18.32 16.94 -31.28
CA ARG A 845 18.00 17.95 -30.23
C ARG A 845 19.01 17.87 -29.07
N GLU A 846 19.00 18.87 -28.21
CA GLU A 846 19.65 18.84 -26.91
C GLU A 846 18.66 18.38 -25.86
N ALA A 847 19.12 17.79 -24.75
CA ALA A 847 18.24 17.19 -23.78
C ALA A 847 18.62 17.50 -22.33
N ILE A 848 17.59 17.70 -21.48
CA ILE A 848 17.72 17.64 -20.03
C ILE A 848 16.72 16.58 -19.51
N GLY A 849 17.21 15.67 -18.67
CA GLY A 849 16.37 14.71 -17.94
C GLY A 849 16.54 14.88 -16.44
N ILE A 850 15.44 15.03 -15.71
CA ILE A 850 15.43 15.06 -14.25
C ILE A 850 14.74 13.78 -13.77
N GLU A 851 15.40 13.03 -12.88
CA GLU A 851 14.89 11.77 -12.34
C GLU A 851 15.17 11.65 -10.85
N LEU A 852 14.18 11.24 -10.09
CA LEU A 852 14.25 11.10 -8.64
C LEU A 852 14.84 9.74 -8.21
N ASN A 853 14.62 8.69 -9.00
CA ASN A 853 15.13 7.34 -8.73
C ASN A 853 16.57 7.20 -9.22
N GLU A 854 17.51 6.96 -8.31
CA GLU A 854 18.94 6.86 -8.61
C GLU A 854 19.24 5.74 -9.62
N THR A 855 18.59 4.59 -9.51
CA THR A 855 18.79 3.44 -10.43
C THR A 855 18.31 3.76 -11.84
N TYR A 856 17.15 4.41 -11.97
CA TYR A 856 16.60 4.83 -13.26
C TYR A 856 17.47 5.93 -13.87
N TRP A 857 17.86 6.93 -13.07
CA TRP A 857 18.77 7.99 -13.50
C TRP A 857 20.09 7.43 -14.05
N ALA A 858 20.77 6.53 -13.30
CA ALA A 858 22.03 5.93 -13.73
C ALA A 858 21.89 5.10 -15.02
N THR A 859 20.73 4.46 -15.21
CA THR A 859 20.39 3.70 -16.43
C THR A 859 20.16 4.66 -17.60
N GLY A 860 19.42 5.75 -17.38
CA GLY A 860 19.16 6.80 -18.38
C GLY A 860 20.43 7.48 -18.87
N VAL A 861 21.38 7.76 -17.97
CA VAL A 861 22.72 8.29 -18.34
C VAL A 861 23.41 7.37 -19.34
N LYS A 862 23.43 6.06 -19.09
CA LYS A 862 24.07 5.08 -20.01
C LYS A 862 23.40 5.06 -21.37
N TYR A 863 22.08 5.06 -21.44
CA TYR A 863 21.36 5.10 -22.73
C TYR A 863 21.65 6.38 -23.50
N CYS A 864 21.69 7.54 -22.86
CA CYS A 864 22.00 8.80 -23.52
C CYS A 864 23.46 8.83 -24.01
N GLN A 865 24.41 8.31 -23.23
CA GLN A 865 25.81 8.17 -23.66
C GLN A 865 25.93 7.25 -24.89
N GLU A 866 25.25 6.10 -24.89
CA GLU A 866 25.23 5.18 -26.03
C GLU A 866 24.66 5.86 -27.29
N MET A 867 23.64 6.72 -27.15
CA MET A 867 23.06 7.47 -28.27
C MET A 867 24.02 8.54 -28.78
N GLU A 868 24.70 9.30 -27.92
CA GLU A 868 25.71 10.27 -28.34
C GLU A 868 26.84 9.60 -29.12
N LEU A 869 27.35 8.47 -28.62
CA LEU A 869 28.36 7.69 -29.31
C LEU A 869 27.88 7.21 -30.68
N LYS A 870 26.65 6.71 -30.78
CA LYS A 870 26.06 6.26 -32.05
C LYS A 870 25.96 7.40 -33.06
N ARG A 871 25.63 8.61 -32.62
CA ARG A 871 25.49 9.79 -33.47
C ARG A 871 26.82 10.43 -33.85
N SER A 872 27.84 10.29 -33.02
CA SER A 872 29.19 10.79 -33.32
C SER A 872 30.02 9.84 -34.21
N ALA A 873 29.58 8.57 -34.33
CA ALA A 873 30.25 7.63 -35.23
C ALA A 873 29.97 8.03 -36.70
N PRO A 874 30.98 8.21 -37.56
CA PRO A 874 30.77 8.51 -38.99
C PRO A 874 29.96 7.39 -39.65
N THR A 875 28.98 7.79 -40.47
CA THR A 875 28.22 6.81 -41.26
C THR A 875 29.10 6.22 -42.37
N LEU A 876 28.67 5.10 -42.94
CA LEU A 876 29.39 4.50 -44.06
C LEU A 876 29.51 5.48 -45.26
N PHE A 877 28.54 6.35 -45.42
CA PHE A 877 28.54 7.41 -46.43
C PHE A 877 29.55 8.51 -46.10
N ASP A 878 29.61 8.94 -44.83
CA ASP A 878 30.62 9.94 -44.38
C ASP A 878 32.04 9.38 -44.57
N MET A 879 32.23 8.06 -44.32
CA MET A 879 33.52 7.40 -44.54
C MET A 879 33.86 7.32 -46.03
N LEU A 880 32.87 7.01 -46.89
CA LEU A 880 33.03 7.00 -48.35
C LEU A 880 33.32 8.40 -48.90
N GLU A 881 32.64 9.44 -48.40
CA GLU A 881 32.93 10.81 -48.81
C GLU A 881 34.33 11.26 -48.35
N MET A 882 34.76 10.85 -47.16
CA MET A 882 36.13 11.09 -46.68
C MET A 882 37.18 10.35 -47.51
N GLU A 883 36.91 9.12 -47.98
CA GLU A 883 37.79 8.39 -48.90
C GLU A 883 37.83 8.98 -50.29
N ILE A 884 36.72 9.56 -50.77
CA ILE A 884 36.67 10.25 -52.06
C ILE A 884 37.36 11.64 -52.03
N ALA A 885 37.35 12.24 -50.84
CA ALA A 885 38.01 13.57 -50.62
C ALA A 885 39.50 13.50 -50.30
N ALA A 886 40.02 12.31 -49.96
CA ALA A 886 41.44 12.04 -49.69
C ALA A 886 42.14 11.51 -50.95
#